data_4185e1f6c01bbd3fda35c12c2e2b0c75
#
_entry.id   4185e1f6c01bbd3fda35c12c2e2b0c75
#
_cell.length_a   1.000
_cell.length_b   1.000
_cell.length_c   1.000
_cell.angle_alpha   90.00
_cell.angle_beta   90.00
_cell.angle_gamma   90.00
#
_symmetry.space_group_name_H-M   'P 1'
#
loop_
_entity.id
_entity.type
_entity.pdbx_description
1 polymer ?
#
loop_
_entity_poly.entity_id
_entity_poly.type
_entity_poly.pdbx_seq_one_letter_code
_entity_poly.pdbx_strand_id
1 'polypeptide(L)'
;MVRRNRIQHPRLIRGHSKKIIASKKSTARRKKVYKSLPIRTIGSVILLIKFFLKVILRFILGWIVRGAVIIALIASITVFYYKINLPPVSEMLDARAKGSVTLLDKNKEIFAWRGEQFGEIAQANKISIHLKNAILAVEDKRFYNHFGISPRGIAGAVRINLNEGRGALTGHGGSTITQQTAKLLCLGIPYNANNWDSETEYEANCRKSSLWRKVKEALFAIALELEFTKDEILTLYLNRVFLGAGSRGFQAASQRYFSKSASSLNPAEAAMLAGLLVAPSRYAPTNNLEKSQNRANVILGLMEQQGFLSAKSAQYFRENPAKLSTKASQKAGGHFADWVMQSAPHFFTSKTTEDVTINTTFDPKIQQAAEDVLENIFREKVDPKSKAQAAIVIMSPSGAVRAMVGGRKLHVAGTFNRSTQALRQPGSAFKPLVYATALEQGYKPNDLIRDEAIEIKIQGSGTWAPQNYEKKFNGLVSLTNALSQSLNIPAVKLAQQIGLNNIGQISMDMGIYQKISTNPAIALGVSETTLLDLTSAYATFLNDGMKVLPYGLEKLSLETGGSFSNRSLSSDTDRILRSETANNIVYMLEKAVSNGTGKKAKFPNWEIAGKTGTTQDARDAWFIGFTSEYIAGVWMGYDNNEPLIGVTGGGLPAEIWSLIMNKIHADIKPQPLPKNKRKLALFPNIIDSEYQPQISQKGAGFIDKLLLTIFGEE
;
A
#
# COMPACT_ATOMS: atom_id res chain seq x y z
N MET A 1 -6.89 19.08 -40.18
CA MET A 1 -5.88 19.13 -41.27
C MET A 1 -4.87 18.05 -40.94
N VAL A 2 -5.03 16.93 -41.41
CA VAL A 2 -4.67 16.12 -42.54
C VAL A 2 -3.16 16.18 -42.86
N ARG A 3 -2.48 15.07 -42.65
CA ARG A 3 -1.62 14.43 -43.67
C ARG A 3 -1.35 12.96 -43.31
N ARG A 4 -1.99 12.08 -44.09
CA ARG A 4 -1.66 10.66 -44.28
C ARG A 4 -0.42 10.55 -45.12
N ASN A 5 0.54 9.69 -44.80
CA ASN A 5 1.50 9.17 -45.75
C ASN A 5 1.33 7.64 -45.86
N ARG A 6 0.84 7.25 -47.04
CA ARG A 6 0.86 5.87 -47.55
C ARG A 6 2.27 5.55 -48.02
N ILE A 7 2.79 4.39 -47.71
CA ILE A 7 3.93 3.77 -48.39
C ILE A 7 3.39 2.56 -49.16
N GLN A 8 3.67 2.61 -50.49
CA GLN A 8 3.25 1.64 -51.49
C GLN A 8 4.19 0.45 -51.54
N HIS A 9 3.64 -0.73 -51.76
CA HIS A 9 4.34 -1.93 -52.21
C HIS A 9 4.68 -1.84 -53.72
N PRO A 10 5.82 -2.38 -54.20
CA PRO A 10 5.99 -2.67 -55.61
C PRO A 10 5.62 -4.12 -55.94
N ARG A 11 4.89 -4.21 -57.05
CA ARG A 11 4.39 -5.45 -57.68
C ARG A 11 5.50 -6.18 -58.48
N LEU A 12 5.39 -7.49 -58.45
CA LEU A 12 5.99 -8.43 -59.41
C LEU A 12 5.70 -8.08 -60.88
N ILE A 13 6.73 -8.15 -61.72
CA ILE A 13 6.59 -8.22 -63.18
C ILE A 13 7.23 -9.52 -63.65
N ARG A 14 6.42 -10.36 -64.30
CA ARG A 14 6.80 -11.47 -65.15
C ARG A 14 7.33 -10.93 -66.46
N GLY A 15 8.44 -11.45 -66.92
CA GLY A 15 8.98 -11.19 -68.25
C GLY A 15 9.47 -12.46 -69.01
N HIS A 16 8.90 -12.65 -70.16
CA HIS A 16 8.93 -13.80 -71.01
C HIS A 16 10.33 -14.16 -71.57
N SER A 17 10.46 -15.49 -71.87
CA SER A 17 11.42 -16.18 -72.71
C SER A 17 11.59 -15.53 -74.12
N LYS A 18 12.81 -15.50 -74.59
CA LYS A 18 13.11 -15.55 -76.02
C LYS A 18 14.28 -16.49 -76.25
N LYS A 19 14.01 -17.54 -77.10
CA LYS A 19 14.94 -18.39 -77.76
C LYS A 19 15.71 -17.53 -78.80
N ILE A 20 17.02 -17.72 -78.92
CA ILE A 20 17.78 -17.42 -80.17
C ILE A 20 18.71 -18.58 -80.43
N ILE A 21 18.65 -18.96 -81.72
CA ILE A 21 19.26 -20.11 -82.37
C ILE A 21 20.67 -19.77 -82.85
N ALA A 22 21.56 -20.75 -82.73
CA ALA A 22 22.69 -21.16 -83.51
C ALA A 22 23.67 -20.17 -84.14
N SER A 23 24.93 -20.41 -83.87
CA SER A 23 25.91 -20.53 -85.05
C SER A 23 27.11 -21.35 -84.61
N LYS A 24 27.39 -22.41 -85.39
CA LYS A 24 28.62 -23.21 -85.40
C LYS A 24 29.81 -22.41 -85.89
N LYS A 25 30.94 -22.47 -85.14
CA LYS A 25 32.26 -22.46 -85.79
C LYS A 25 33.21 -23.40 -85.04
N SER A 26 33.76 -24.33 -85.84
CA SER A 26 34.77 -25.33 -85.54
C SER A 26 36.14 -24.70 -85.37
N THR A 27 36.89 -25.09 -84.36
CA THR A 27 38.35 -25.16 -84.42
C THR A 27 38.91 -26.23 -83.48
N ALA A 28 39.53 -27.15 -84.14
CA ALA A 28 40.66 -28.01 -83.79
C ALA A 28 41.06 -28.35 -82.38
N ARG A 29 40.90 -29.64 -82.11
CA ARG A 29 41.69 -30.57 -81.29
C ARG A 29 43.00 -30.05 -80.67
N ARG A 30 43.06 -30.15 -79.32
CA ARG A 30 44.25 -30.70 -78.61
C ARG A 30 43.77 -31.74 -77.60
N LYS A 31 44.04 -33.01 -77.85
CA LYS A 31 43.87 -34.10 -76.91
C LYS A 31 44.85 -33.95 -75.75
N LYS A 32 44.35 -33.61 -74.53
CA LYS A 32 45.06 -33.94 -73.27
C LYS A 32 44.57 -35.32 -72.87
N VAL A 33 45.47 -36.26 -72.87
CA VAL A 33 45.28 -37.61 -72.29
C VAL A 33 45.18 -37.47 -70.79
N TYR A 34 43.99 -37.54 -70.31
CA TYR A 34 43.79 -37.80 -68.85
C TYR A 34 43.90 -39.32 -68.68
N LYS A 35 44.98 -39.74 -68.02
CA LYS A 35 45.07 -41.11 -67.52
C LYS A 35 43.84 -41.33 -66.58
N SER A 36 42.92 -42.17 -67.00
CA SER A 36 41.83 -42.69 -66.14
C SER A 36 42.49 -43.50 -65.04
N LEU A 37 42.40 -42.98 -63.80
CA LEU A 37 42.61 -43.81 -62.59
C LEU A 37 41.61 -44.98 -62.63
N PRO A 38 42.04 -46.18 -62.36
CA PRO A 38 41.21 -47.34 -62.47
C PRO A 38 40.09 -47.24 -61.41
N ILE A 39 38.81 -47.43 -61.88
CA ILE A 39 37.58 -47.35 -61.08
C ILE A 39 37.64 -48.21 -59.79
N ARG A 40 38.50 -49.19 -59.69
CA ARG A 40 38.82 -50.02 -58.51
C ARG A 40 39.42 -49.24 -57.34
N THR A 41 40.22 -48.16 -57.57
CA THR A 41 40.86 -47.37 -56.53
C THR A 41 39.87 -46.39 -55.90
N ILE A 42 38.89 -45.84 -56.59
CA ILE A 42 37.83 -44.98 -56.04
C ILE A 42 36.91 -45.75 -55.11
N GLY A 43 36.55 -46.98 -55.46
CA GLY A 43 35.73 -47.87 -54.60
C GLY A 43 36.41 -48.19 -53.29
N SER A 44 37.74 -48.46 -53.30
CA SER A 44 38.50 -48.74 -52.11
C SER A 44 38.68 -47.50 -51.21
N VAL A 45 38.81 -46.32 -51.75
CA VAL A 45 38.87 -45.04 -50.99
C VAL A 45 37.50 -44.75 -50.36
N ILE A 46 36.38 -44.94 -51.04
CA ILE A 46 35.02 -44.77 -50.47
C ILE A 46 34.75 -45.78 -49.35
N LEU A 47 35.21 -47.01 -49.49
CA LEU A 47 35.12 -48.04 -48.40
C LEU A 47 35.94 -47.69 -47.19
N LEU A 48 37.19 -47.20 -47.36
CA LEU A 48 38.03 -46.68 -46.32
C LEU A 48 37.40 -45.47 -45.61
N ILE A 49 36.86 -44.50 -46.34
CA ILE A 49 36.18 -43.34 -45.77
C ILE A 49 34.93 -43.80 -44.94
N LYS A 50 34.14 -44.74 -45.47
CA LYS A 50 32.97 -45.31 -44.74
C LYS A 50 33.44 -46.08 -43.47
N PHE A 51 34.56 -46.80 -43.54
CA PHE A 51 35.13 -47.48 -42.39
C PHE A 51 35.60 -46.50 -41.32
N PHE A 52 36.37 -45.49 -41.68
CA PHE A 52 36.82 -44.45 -40.79
C PHE A 52 35.65 -43.65 -40.18
N LEU A 53 34.67 -43.27 -40.96
CA LEU A 53 33.42 -42.63 -40.46
C LEU A 53 32.68 -43.51 -39.47
N LYS A 54 32.57 -44.85 -39.73
CA LYS A 54 31.98 -45.78 -38.75
C LYS A 54 32.78 -45.91 -37.45
N VAL A 55 34.10 -45.92 -37.54
CA VAL A 55 34.98 -45.98 -36.38
C VAL A 55 34.89 -44.68 -35.56
N ILE A 56 34.96 -43.53 -36.20
CA ILE A 56 34.79 -42.22 -35.55
C ILE A 56 33.37 -42.11 -34.91
N LEU A 57 32.32 -42.49 -35.63
CA LEU A 57 30.95 -42.46 -35.07
C LEU A 57 30.83 -43.40 -33.86
N ARG A 58 31.36 -44.60 -33.90
CA ARG A 58 31.36 -45.52 -32.75
C ARG A 58 32.19 -44.96 -31.57
N PHE A 59 33.32 -44.30 -31.81
CA PHE A 59 34.13 -43.64 -30.81
C PHE A 59 33.34 -42.49 -30.16
N ILE A 60 32.77 -41.59 -30.96
CA ILE A 60 31.93 -40.49 -30.50
C ILE A 60 30.73 -41.00 -29.72
N LEU A 61 30.03 -42.01 -30.25
CA LEU A 61 28.86 -42.62 -29.55
C LEU A 61 29.29 -43.24 -28.23
N GLY A 62 30.47 -43.93 -28.20
CA GLY A 62 31.03 -44.48 -26.97
C GLY A 62 31.33 -43.44 -25.88
N TRP A 63 31.84 -42.26 -26.28
CA TRP A 63 32.05 -41.14 -25.33
C TRP A 63 30.77 -40.51 -24.90
N ILE A 64 29.76 -40.36 -25.81
CA ILE A 64 28.42 -39.85 -25.47
C ILE A 64 27.75 -40.79 -24.45
N VAL A 65 27.80 -42.12 -24.68
CA VAL A 65 27.22 -43.09 -23.73
C VAL A 65 27.92 -43.04 -22.36
N ARG A 66 29.25 -42.99 -22.29
CA ARG A 66 29.99 -42.87 -21.04
C ARG A 66 29.64 -41.54 -20.33
N GLY A 67 29.59 -40.45 -21.05
CA GLY A 67 29.18 -39.15 -20.53
C GLY A 67 27.75 -39.18 -19.98
N ALA A 68 26.80 -39.79 -20.70
CA ALA A 68 25.44 -39.97 -20.24
C ALA A 68 25.33 -40.81 -18.95
N VAL A 69 26.11 -41.90 -18.85
CA VAL A 69 26.17 -42.74 -17.64
C VAL A 69 26.72 -41.97 -16.44
N ILE A 70 27.80 -41.18 -16.62
CA ILE A 70 28.36 -40.32 -15.58
C ILE A 70 27.31 -39.29 -15.13
N ILE A 71 26.66 -38.61 -16.05
CA ILE A 71 25.59 -37.63 -15.73
C ILE A 71 24.45 -38.30 -14.97
N ALA A 72 24.03 -39.49 -15.40
CA ALA A 72 22.96 -40.23 -14.74
C ALA A 72 23.37 -40.65 -13.31
N LEU A 73 24.63 -41.04 -13.11
CA LEU A 73 25.15 -41.39 -11.79
C LEU A 73 25.17 -40.16 -10.86
N ILE A 74 25.68 -39.02 -11.34
CA ILE A 74 25.70 -37.76 -10.58
C ILE A 74 24.25 -37.35 -10.24
N ALA A 75 23.35 -37.42 -11.19
CA ALA A 75 21.91 -37.11 -10.99
C ALA A 75 21.31 -38.03 -9.93
N SER A 76 21.56 -39.34 -9.97
CA SER A 76 21.08 -40.31 -8.99
C SER A 76 21.63 -40.05 -7.57
N ILE A 77 22.92 -39.75 -7.46
CA ILE A 77 23.51 -39.35 -6.18
C ILE A 77 22.89 -38.08 -5.63
N THR A 78 22.66 -37.09 -6.49
CA THR A 78 22.02 -35.81 -6.10
C THR A 78 20.57 -36.02 -5.65
N VAL A 79 19.79 -36.84 -6.36
CA VAL A 79 18.42 -37.21 -5.99
C VAL A 79 18.39 -37.93 -4.65
N PHE A 80 19.31 -38.88 -4.44
CA PHE A 80 19.43 -39.62 -3.18
C PHE A 80 19.80 -38.68 -2.03
N TYR A 81 20.77 -37.78 -2.24
CA TYR A 81 21.15 -36.75 -1.29
C TYR A 81 19.95 -35.88 -0.88
N TYR A 82 19.16 -35.41 -1.85
CA TYR A 82 17.93 -34.66 -1.54
C TYR A 82 16.94 -35.51 -0.75
N LYS A 83 16.71 -36.76 -1.17
CA LYS A 83 15.74 -37.65 -0.52
C LYS A 83 16.04 -37.82 0.98
N ILE A 84 17.27 -38.13 1.35
CA ILE A 84 17.64 -38.39 2.76
C ILE A 84 17.63 -37.13 3.64
N ASN A 85 17.66 -35.94 3.03
CA ASN A 85 17.61 -34.66 3.73
C ASN A 85 16.22 -33.99 3.67
N LEU A 86 15.20 -34.68 3.14
CA LEU A 86 13.83 -34.15 3.15
C LEU A 86 13.25 -34.21 4.56
N PRO A 87 12.76 -33.08 5.12
CA PRO A 87 11.98 -33.11 6.36
C PRO A 87 10.64 -33.82 6.16
N PRO A 88 9.99 -34.29 7.24
CA PRO A 88 8.64 -34.83 7.16
C PRO A 88 7.63 -33.77 6.67
N VAL A 89 6.53 -34.20 6.04
CA VAL A 89 5.49 -33.31 5.48
C VAL A 89 4.96 -32.32 6.52
N SER A 90 4.78 -32.77 7.77
CA SER A 90 4.31 -31.91 8.87
C SER A 90 5.23 -30.71 9.12
N GLU A 91 6.53 -30.92 9.13
CA GLU A 91 7.51 -29.85 9.32
C GLU A 91 7.57 -28.93 8.09
N MET A 92 7.47 -29.48 6.89
CA MET A 92 7.42 -28.69 5.66
C MET A 92 6.13 -27.85 5.54
N LEU A 93 5.03 -28.28 6.13
CA LEU A 93 3.78 -27.54 6.20
C LEU A 93 3.85 -26.43 7.26
N ASP A 94 4.53 -26.70 8.37
CA ASP A 94 4.59 -25.82 9.55
C ASP A 94 5.69 -24.75 9.47
N ALA A 95 6.43 -24.67 8.37
CA ALA A 95 7.47 -23.63 8.19
C ALA A 95 6.85 -22.24 8.08
N ARG A 96 6.22 -21.77 9.15
CA ARG A 96 5.80 -20.39 9.36
C ARG A 96 7.03 -19.61 9.81
N ALA A 97 7.58 -18.77 8.96
CA ALA A 97 8.66 -17.90 9.36
C ALA A 97 8.16 -16.69 10.16
N LYS A 98 6.88 -16.31 9.99
CA LYS A 98 6.21 -15.24 10.73
C LYS A 98 4.74 -15.54 10.94
N GLY A 99 4.20 -15.08 12.08
CA GLY A 99 2.76 -15.09 12.34
C GLY A 99 2.00 -14.10 11.45
N SER A 100 0.73 -14.36 11.25
CA SER A 100 -0.19 -13.42 10.59
C SER A 100 -0.68 -12.38 11.59
N VAL A 101 -1.03 -11.18 11.10
CA VAL A 101 -1.64 -10.15 11.93
C VAL A 101 -3.07 -9.92 11.47
N THR A 102 -4.03 -10.19 12.36
CA THR A 102 -5.45 -9.93 12.17
C THR A 102 -5.83 -8.63 12.87
N LEU A 103 -6.39 -7.67 12.13
CA LEU A 103 -6.86 -6.40 12.68
C LEU A 103 -8.39 -6.42 12.81
N LEU A 104 -8.86 -6.15 14.02
CA LEU A 104 -10.27 -6.08 14.37
C LEU A 104 -10.69 -4.62 14.52
N ASP A 105 -11.89 -4.29 14.02
CA ASP A 105 -12.51 -2.98 14.19
C ASP A 105 -13.04 -2.76 15.62
N LYS A 106 -13.65 -1.60 15.88
CA LYS A 106 -14.26 -1.28 17.18
C LYS A 106 -15.34 -2.28 17.65
N ASN A 107 -15.96 -3.00 16.71
CA ASN A 107 -16.98 -4.02 17.00
C ASN A 107 -16.37 -5.43 17.10
N LYS A 108 -15.03 -5.55 17.03
CA LYS A 108 -14.27 -6.82 17.03
C LYS A 108 -14.52 -7.66 15.78
N GLU A 109 -14.97 -7.05 14.68
CA GLU A 109 -15.06 -7.69 13.38
C GLU A 109 -13.75 -7.52 12.61
N ILE A 110 -13.35 -8.53 11.86
CA ILE A 110 -12.11 -8.49 11.08
C ILE A 110 -12.30 -7.52 9.90
N PHE A 111 -11.47 -6.48 9.83
CA PHE A 111 -11.46 -5.54 8.71
C PHE A 111 -10.19 -5.59 7.86
N ALA A 112 -9.07 -6.05 8.40
CA ALA A 112 -7.83 -6.16 7.65
C ALA A 112 -6.94 -7.29 8.18
N TRP A 113 -6.04 -7.73 7.30
CA TRP A 113 -4.95 -8.65 7.64
C TRP A 113 -3.63 -8.05 7.14
N ARG A 114 -2.56 -8.35 7.84
CA ARG A 114 -1.18 -8.03 7.46
C ARG A 114 -0.29 -9.25 7.67
N GLY A 115 0.80 -9.32 6.93
CA GLY A 115 1.62 -10.53 6.88
C GLY A 115 0.99 -11.60 5.99
N GLU A 116 1.59 -12.80 6.01
CA GLU A 116 1.10 -13.95 5.27
C GLU A 116 0.12 -14.72 6.16
N GLN A 117 -1.10 -14.86 5.67
CA GLN A 117 -2.11 -15.68 6.34
C GLN A 117 -1.98 -17.12 5.90
N PHE A 118 -1.77 -18.00 6.86
CA PHE A 118 -1.86 -19.43 6.71
C PHE A 118 -3.21 -19.86 7.29
N GLY A 119 -4.04 -20.49 6.48
CA GLY A 119 -5.27 -21.15 6.97
C GLY A 119 -4.97 -22.50 7.59
N GLU A 120 -6.02 -23.18 8.07
CA GLU A 120 -5.93 -24.61 8.37
C GLU A 120 -5.35 -25.38 7.18
N ILE A 121 -4.66 -26.49 7.45
CA ILE A 121 -4.00 -27.31 6.41
C ILE A 121 -5.03 -27.85 5.43
N ALA A 122 -4.95 -27.38 4.19
CA ALA A 122 -5.75 -27.86 3.06
C ALA A 122 -5.20 -29.20 2.59
N GLN A 123 -5.80 -30.33 3.03
CA GLN A 123 -5.42 -31.67 2.58
C GLN A 123 -5.99 -31.94 1.20
N ALA A 124 -5.19 -32.52 0.28
CA ALA A 124 -5.58 -32.80 -1.11
C ALA A 124 -6.81 -33.70 -1.27
N ASN A 125 -7.09 -34.55 -0.28
CA ASN A 125 -8.26 -35.43 -0.23
C ASN A 125 -9.49 -34.79 0.45
N LYS A 126 -9.35 -33.63 1.11
CA LYS A 126 -10.44 -32.95 1.82
C LYS A 126 -10.89 -31.64 1.14
N ILE A 127 -10.14 -31.11 0.18
CA ILE A 127 -10.58 -29.95 -0.58
C ILE A 127 -11.70 -30.30 -1.56
N SER A 128 -12.42 -29.24 -2.03
CA SER A 128 -13.42 -29.42 -3.08
C SER A 128 -12.83 -30.11 -4.31
N ILE A 129 -13.54 -31.10 -4.86
CA ILE A 129 -13.15 -31.78 -6.09
C ILE A 129 -13.03 -30.78 -7.26
N HIS A 130 -13.84 -29.70 -7.25
CA HIS A 130 -13.79 -28.63 -8.25
C HIS A 130 -12.49 -27.84 -8.14
N LEU A 131 -12.00 -27.59 -6.92
CA LEU A 131 -10.72 -26.91 -6.69
C LEU A 131 -9.55 -27.79 -7.15
N LYS A 132 -9.54 -29.07 -6.75
CA LYS A 132 -8.52 -30.02 -7.21
C LYS A 132 -8.46 -30.09 -8.73
N ASN A 133 -9.61 -30.21 -9.38
CA ASN A 133 -9.71 -30.30 -10.84
C ASN A 133 -9.29 -28.97 -11.53
N ALA A 134 -9.66 -27.81 -10.98
CA ALA A 134 -9.28 -26.51 -11.53
C ALA A 134 -7.75 -26.32 -11.50
N ILE A 135 -7.11 -26.69 -10.39
CA ILE A 135 -5.64 -26.62 -10.25
C ILE A 135 -4.97 -27.56 -11.25
N LEU A 136 -5.42 -28.81 -11.32
CA LEU A 136 -4.87 -29.79 -12.26
C LEU A 136 -5.05 -29.34 -13.71
N ALA A 137 -6.21 -28.78 -14.05
CA ALA A 137 -6.51 -28.32 -15.40
C ALA A 137 -5.56 -27.20 -15.88
N VAL A 138 -5.17 -26.33 -14.97
CA VAL A 138 -4.32 -25.15 -15.28
C VAL A 138 -2.84 -25.50 -15.23
N GLU A 139 -2.40 -26.21 -14.19
CA GLU A 139 -0.99 -26.38 -13.89
C GLU A 139 -0.42 -27.70 -14.39
N ASP A 140 -1.16 -28.79 -14.24
CA ASP A 140 -0.61 -30.11 -14.54
C ASP A 140 -1.70 -31.19 -14.75
N LYS A 141 -2.30 -31.20 -15.93
CA LYS A 141 -3.38 -32.16 -16.27
C LYS A 141 -3.03 -33.62 -15.97
N ARG A 142 -1.76 -33.98 -16.03
CA ARG A 142 -1.28 -35.37 -15.88
C ARG A 142 -0.50 -35.58 -14.60
N PHE A 143 -0.72 -34.77 -13.58
CA PHE A 143 -0.02 -34.82 -12.31
C PHE A 143 0.10 -36.23 -11.73
N TYR A 144 -0.98 -36.99 -11.75
CA TYR A 144 -1.00 -38.38 -11.24
C TYR A 144 -0.33 -39.40 -12.16
N ASN A 145 0.04 -39.02 -13.40
CA ASN A 145 0.50 -39.95 -14.44
C ASN A 145 1.98 -39.79 -14.83
N HIS A 146 2.75 -38.97 -14.09
CA HIS A 146 4.17 -38.83 -14.31
C HIS A 146 4.92 -38.81 -12.96
N PHE A 147 6.24 -38.96 -13.02
CA PHE A 147 7.12 -39.05 -11.86
C PHE A 147 7.94 -37.73 -11.74
N GLY A 148 7.33 -36.70 -11.19
CA GLY A 148 7.93 -35.39 -10.89
C GLY A 148 8.17 -34.49 -12.12
N ILE A 149 8.47 -35.06 -13.27
CA ILE A 149 8.78 -34.37 -14.52
C ILE A 149 7.82 -34.86 -15.61
N SER A 150 7.34 -33.96 -16.46
CA SER A 150 6.48 -34.30 -17.60
C SER A 150 7.16 -33.98 -18.95
N PRO A 151 7.91 -34.92 -19.56
CA PRO A 151 8.54 -34.70 -20.87
C PRO A 151 7.53 -34.30 -21.96
N ARG A 152 6.33 -34.88 -21.94
CA ARG A 152 5.24 -34.48 -22.86
C ARG A 152 4.71 -33.07 -22.57
N GLY A 153 4.71 -32.62 -21.30
CA GLY A 153 4.36 -31.25 -20.93
C GLY A 153 5.38 -30.25 -21.46
N ILE A 154 6.67 -30.56 -21.32
CA ILE A 154 7.77 -29.75 -21.84
C ILE A 154 7.69 -29.64 -23.37
N ALA A 155 7.53 -30.76 -24.07
CA ALA A 155 7.39 -30.77 -25.51
C ALA A 155 6.17 -29.99 -26.00
N GLY A 156 5.03 -30.09 -25.28
CA GLY A 156 3.82 -29.30 -25.54
C GLY A 156 4.04 -27.81 -25.39
N ALA A 157 4.70 -27.38 -24.32
CA ALA A 157 5.02 -25.98 -24.04
C ALA A 157 5.96 -25.40 -25.13
N VAL A 158 7.01 -26.15 -25.50
CA VAL A 158 7.93 -25.75 -26.60
C VAL A 158 7.17 -25.57 -27.91
N ARG A 159 6.28 -26.51 -28.26
CA ARG A 159 5.46 -26.41 -29.48
C ARG A 159 4.56 -25.16 -29.47
N ILE A 160 3.90 -24.87 -28.35
CA ILE A 160 3.05 -23.67 -28.24
C ILE A 160 3.89 -22.40 -28.39
N ASN A 161 5.02 -22.31 -27.66
CA ASN A 161 5.91 -21.15 -27.75
C ASN A 161 6.40 -20.87 -29.18
N LEU A 162 6.81 -21.92 -29.90
CA LEU A 162 7.25 -21.80 -31.29
C LEU A 162 6.11 -21.39 -32.24
N ASN A 163 4.90 -21.93 -32.02
CA ASN A 163 3.73 -21.56 -32.82
C ASN A 163 3.30 -20.10 -32.60
N GLU A 164 3.55 -19.55 -31.38
CA GLU A 164 3.29 -18.15 -31.04
C GLU A 164 4.46 -17.20 -31.41
N GLY A 165 5.49 -17.69 -32.14
CA GLY A 165 6.65 -16.90 -32.54
C GLY A 165 7.61 -16.53 -31.42
N ARG A 166 7.53 -17.23 -30.27
CA ARG A 166 8.41 -17.04 -29.11
C ARG A 166 9.61 -17.99 -29.18
N GLY A 167 10.62 -17.72 -28.37
CA GLY A 167 11.72 -18.68 -28.20
C GLY A 167 11.22 -19.96 -27.53
N ALA A 168 11.82 -21.10 -27.86
CA ALA A 168 11.37 -22.44 -27.41
C ALA A 168 11.17 -22.57 -25.88
N LEU A 169 11.94 -21.81 -25.09
CA LEU A 169 11.91 -21.81 -23.62
C LEU A 169 11.31 -20.53 -23.01
N THR A 170 10.73 -19.63 -23.83
CA THR A 170 10.16 -18.36 -23.41
C THR A 170 8.64 -18.34 -23.57
N GLY A 171 7.90 -18.10 -22.51
CA GLY A 171 6.44 -18.05 -22.53
C GLY A 171 5.79 -19.18 -21.72
N HIS A 172 5.06 -20.09 -22.38
CA HIS A 172 4.43 -21.22 -21.70
C HIS A 172 5.47 -22.17 -21.09
N GLY A 173 5.36 -22.42 -19.76
CA GLY A 173 6.24 -23.33 -19.03
C GLY A 173 5.65 -24.74 -18.97
N GLY A 174 6.49 -25.75 -19.20
CA GLY A 174 6.12 -27.17 -19.00
C GLY A 174 6.46 -27.67 -17.57
N SER A 175 6.50 -26.82 -16.56
CA SER A 175 6.80 -27.23 -15.19
C SER A 175 5.60 -27.94 -14.56
N THR A 176 5.86 -29.04 -13.85
CA THR A 176 4.85 -29.80 -13.13
C THR A 176 4.52 -29.18 -11.77
N ILE A 177 3.41 -29.60 -11.14
CA ILE A 177 3.09 -29.23 -9.74
C ILE A 177 4.24 -29.63 -8.81
N THR A 178 4.85 -30.83 -8.98
CA THR A 178 5.98 -31.28 -8.17
C THR A 178 7.20 -30.36 -8.31
N GLN A 179 7.53 -29.92 -9.53
CA GLN A 179 8.61 -28.94 -9.75
C GLN A 179 8.28 -27.56 -9.15
N GLN A 180 7.03 -27.14 -9.18
CA GLN A 180 6.59 -25.91 -8.53
C GLN A 180 6.67 -26.03 -7.01
N THR A 181 6.30 -27.19 -6.44
CA THR A 181 6.47 -27.49 -5.01
C THR A 181 7.94 -27.45 -4.62
N ALA A 182 8.83 -28.06 -5.40
CA ALA A 182 10.29 -27.98 -5.19
C ALA A 182 10.79 -26.53 -5.12
N LYS A 183 10.28 -25.66 -6.00
CA LYS A 183 10.57 -24.22 -6.00
C LYS A 183 10.01 -23.52 -4.76
N LEU A 184 8.79 -23.83 -4.34
CA LEU A 184 8.14 -23.24 -3.16
C LEU A 184 8.85 -23.64 -1.86
N LEU A 185 9.45 -24.82 -1.82
CA LEU A 185 10.26 -25.32 -0.70
C LEU A 185 11.72 -24.85 -0.75
N CYS A 186 12.09 -23.95 -1.66
CA CYS A 186 13.47 -23.48 -1.86
C CYS A 186 14.49 -24.63 -1.99
N LEU A 187 14.12 -25.76 -2.61
CA LEU A 187 14.94 -26.96 -2.74
C LEU A 187 15.39 -27.55 -1.39
N GLY A 188 14.56 -27.44 -0.35
CA GLY A 188 14.81 -27.95 0.99
C GLY A 188 15.77 -27.09 1.85
N ILE A 189 16.14 -25.90 1.40
CA ILE A 189 16.98 -24.98 2.20
C ILE A 189 16.04 -24.17 3.12
N PRO A 190 16.15 -24.26 4.46
CA PRO A 190 15.32 -23.47 5.36
C PRO A 190 15.75 -22.01 5.40
N TYR A 191 14.82 -21.11 5.74
CA TYR A 191 15.16 -19.72 6.02
C TYR A 191 16.03 -19.63 7.27
N ASN A 192 17.10 -18.83 7.19
CA ASN A 192 17.97 -18.53 8.32
C ASN A 192 18.21 -17.02 8.39
N ALA A 193 17.75 -16.40 9.46
CA ALA A 193 17.86 -14.95 9.69
C ALA A 193 19.31 -14.43 9.75
N ASN A 194 20.30 -15.31 9.99
CA ASN A 194 21.72 -14.91 9.98
C ASN A 194 22.28 -14.75 8.56
N ASN A 195 21.62 -15.35 7.56
CA ASN A 195 22.12 -15.38 6.17
C ASN A 195 21.34 -14.43 5.24
N TRP A 196 20.23 -13.86 5.71
CA TRP A 196 19.33 -13.07 4.90
C TRP A 196 18.77 -11.91 5.71
N ASP A 197 18.76 -10.70 5.13
CA ASP A 197 18.22 -9.50 5.77
C ASP A 197 16.68 -9.59 5.96
N SER A 198 16.02 -10.37 5.11
CA SER A 198 14.58 -10.64 5.23
C SER A 198 14.17 -11.95 4.55
N GLU A 199 13.05 -12.53 5.01
CA GLU A 199 12.43 -13.67 4.34
C GLU A 199 12.03 -13.37 2.91
N THR A 200 11.58 -12.15 2.65
CA THR A 200 11.21 -11.68 1.29
C THR A 200 12.42 -11.74 0.35
N GLU A 201 13.60 -11.39 0.83
CA GLU A 201 14.84 -11.49 0.05
C GLU A 201 15.25 -12.94 -0.19
N TYR A 202 15.17 -13.79 0.85
CA TYR A 202 15.38 -15.23 0.72
C TYR A 202 14.44 -15.84 -0.32
N GLU A 203 13.12 -15.58 -0.24
CA GLU A 203 12.18 -16.09 -1.23
C GLU A 203 12.43 -15.51 -2.64
N ALA A 204 12.80 -14.24 -2.76
CA ALA A 204 13.15 -13.64 -4.05
C ALA A 204 14.38 -14.33 -4.66
N ASN A 205 15.36 -14.70 -3.84
CA ASN A 205 16.53 -15.46 -4.28
C ASN A 205 16.14 -16.88 -4.73
N CYS A 206 15.30 -17.57 -3.96
CA CYS A 206 14.76 -18.88 -4.34
C CYS A 206 14.00 -18.84 -5.68
N ARG A 207 13.42 -17.70 -6.03
CA ARG A 207 12.62 -17.51 -7.26
C ARG A 207 13.44 -17.01 -8.47
N LYS A 208 14.74 -16.67 -8.32
CA LYS A 208 15.59 -16.23 -9.44
C LYS A 208 15.62 -17.26 -10.56
N SER A 209 15.33 -16.84 -11.78
CA SER A 209 15.24 -17.73 -12.93
C SER A 209 16.65 -18.05 -13.50
N SER A 210 17.03 -19.33 -13.54
CA SER A 210 18.23 -19.81 -14.23
C SER A 210 18.05 -21.26 -14.72
N LEU A 211 18.73 -21.64 -15.80
CA LEU A 211 18.69 -23.00 -16.33
C LEU A 211 19.24 -24.00 -15.30
N TRP A 212 20.28 -23.65 -14.57
CA TRP A 212 20.87 -24.51 -13.55
C TRP A 212 19.88 -24.78 -12.40
N ARG A 213 19.14 -23.75 -12.00
CA ARG A 213 18.06 -23.94 -11.02
C ARG A 213 16.97 -24.87 -11.53
N LYS A 214 16.59 -24.80 -12.82
CA LYS A 214 15.62 -25.70 -13.42
C LYS A 214 16.07 -27.16 -13.38
N VAL A 215 17.36 -27.42 -13.54
CA VAL A 215 17.94 -28.76 -13.34
C VAL A 215 17.80 -29.21 -11.88
N LYS A 216 18.17 -28.34 -10.93
CA LYS A 216 18.02 -28.64 -9.50
C LYS A 216 16.54 -28.89 -9.12
N GLU A 217 15.61 -28.06 -9.60
CA GLU A 217 14.16 -28.25 -9.40
C GLU A 217 13.70 -29.64 -9.92
N ALA A 218 14.19 -30.08 -11.08
CA ALA A 218 13.86 -31.37 -11.65
C ALA A 218 14.37 -32.53 -10.80
N LEU A 219 15.63 -32.47 -10.32
CA LEU A 219 16.21 -33.50 -9.45
C LEU A 219 15.52 -33.54 -8.09
N PHE A 220 15.23 -32.37 -7.50
CA PHE A 220 14.48 -32.28 -6.26
C PHE A 220 13.04 -32.79 -6.38
N ALA A 221 12.38 -32.50 -7.53
CA ALA A 221 11.06 -33.03 -7.82
C ALA A 221 11.02 -34.56 -7.88
N ILE A 222 12.07 -35.21 -8.45
CA ILE A 222 12.20 -36.67 -8.42
C ILE A 222 12.39 -37.17 -6.97
N ALA A 223 13.20 -36.48 -6.16
CA ALA A 223 13.36 -36.84 -4.75
C ALA A 223 12.06 -36.75 -3.96
N LEU A 224 11.24 -35.72 -4.18
CA LEU A 224 9.89 -35.60 -3.59
C LEU A 224 9.01 -36.78 -3.97
N GLU A 225 9.01 -37.20 -5.23
CA GLU A 225 8.19 -38.34 -5.71
C GLU A 225 8.69 -39.71 -5.21
N LEU A 226 9.95 -39.81 -4.79
CA LEU A 226 10.49 -41.02 -4.17
C LEU A 226 10.15 -41.14 -2.68
N GLU A 227 9.86 -40.01 -2.04
CA GLU A 227 9.59 -39.95 -0.59
C GLU A 227 8.12 -39.78 -0.28
N PHE A 228 7.38 -38.98 -1.06
CA PHE A 228 6.00 -38.60 -0.76
C PHE A 228 5.03 -39.10 -1.84
N THR A 229 3.80 -39.37 -1.42
CA THR A 229 2.69 -39.66 -2.31
C THR A 229 2.26 -38.40 -3.10
N LYS A 230 1.58 -38.59 -4.21
CA LYS A 230 1.03 -37.49 -5.01
C LYS A 230 0.11 -36.56 -4.21
N ASP A 231 -0.70 -37.09 -3.31
CA ASP A 231 -1.60 -36.29 -2.49
C ASP A 231 -0.86 -35.52 -1.40
N GLU A 232 0.26 -36.03 -0.86
CA GLU A 232 1.12 -35.26 0.04
C GLU A 232 1.84 -34.13 -0.69
N ILE A 233 2.38 -34.38 -1.89
CA ILE A 233 2.99 -33.34 -2.73
C ILE A 233 1.96 -32.27 -3.09
N LEU A 234 0.75 -32.66 -3.46
CA LEU A 234 -0.33 -31.71 -3.73
C LEU A 234 -0.72 -30.93 -2.48
N THR A 235 -0.75 -31.57 -1.31
CA THR A 235 -1.01 -30.93 -0.02
C THR A 235 0.04 -29.87 0.28
N LEU A 236 1.33 -30.14 0.09
CA LEU A 236 2.39 -29.14 0.21
C LEU A 236 2.18 -27.96 -0.74
N TYR A 237 1.86 -28.23 -2.01
CA TYR A 237 1.57 -27.19 -2.99
C TYR A 237 0.40 -26.30 -2.56
N LEU A 238 -0.72 -26.93 -2.17
CA LEU A 238 -1.96 -26.25 -1.77
C LEU A 238 -1.76 -25.29 -0.60
N ASN A 239 -0.82 -25.55 0.30
CA ASN A 239 -0.58 -24.74 1.49
C ASN A 239 0.56 -23.73 1.34
N ARG A 240 1.44 -23.88 0.32
CA ARG A 240 2.61 -23.03 0.13
C ARG A 240 2.43 -21.95 -0.92
N VAL A 241 1.50 -22.10 -1.85
CA VAL A 241 1.33 -21.17 -2.96
C VAL A 241 0.72 -19.84 -2.49
N PHE A 242 1.30 -18.74 -2.98
CA PHE A 242 0.76 -17.40 -2.73
C PHE A 242 -0.38 -17.09 -3.69
N LEU A 243 -1.52 -16.62 -3.17
CA LEU A 243 -2.77 -16.40 -3.92
C LEU A 243 -3.27 -14.93 -3.87
N GLY A 244 -2.38 -14.00 -3.55
CA GLY A 244 -2.70 -12.56 -3.52
C GLY A 244 -3.38 -12.12 -2.21
N ALA A 245 -3.49 -10.81 -2.03
CA ALA A 245 -4.09 -10.19 -0.85
C ALA A 245 -3.59 -10.74 0.51
N GLY A 246 -2.30 -11.12 0.59
CA GLY A 246 -1.68 -11.71 1.78
C GLY A 246 -1.99 -13.19 2.01
N SER A 247 -2.79 -13.84 1.17
CA SER A 247 -3.20 -15.24 1.37
C SER A 247 -2.15 -16.22 0.84
N ARG A 248 -1.63 -17.06 1.71
CA ARG A 248 -0.77 -18.19 1.37
C ARG A 248 -1.53 -19.50 1.63
N GLY A 249 -1.66 -20.31 0.61
CA GLY A 249 -2.48 -21.51 0.59
C GLY A 249 -3.94 -21.27 0.23
N PHE A 250 -4.57 -22.35 -0.31
CA PHE A 250 -5.93 -22.28 -0.83
C PHE A 250 -7.00 -22.15 0.26
N GLN A 251 -6.76 -22.67 1.46
CA GLN A 251 -7.70 -22.50 2.57
C GLN A 251 -7.76 -21.02 3.00
N ALA A 252 -6.60 -20.37 3.19
CA ALA A 252 -6.54 -18.96 3.52
C ALA A 252 -7.18 -18.09 2.43
N ALA A 253 -6.89 -18.38 1.14
CA ALA A 253 -7.50 -17.67 0.02
C ALA A 253 -9.02 -17.87 -0.08
N SER A 254 -9.52 -19.09 0.18
CA SER A 254 -10.94 -19.40 0.22
C SER A 254 -11.67 -18.62 1.30
N GLN A 255 -11.12 -18.60 2.51
CA GLN A 255 -11.64 -17.81 3.62
C GLN A 255 -11.59 -16.31 3.30
N ARG A 256 -10.46 -15.83 2.76
CA ARG A 256 -10.25 -14.42 2.43
C ARG A 256 -11.23 -13.90 1.40
N TYR A 257 -11.45 -14.63 0.31
CA TYR A 257 -12.27 -14.14 -0.80
C TYR A 257 -13.75 -14.53 -0.68
N PHE A 258 -14.06 -15.69 -0.13
CA PHE A 258 -15.41 -16.23 -0.12
C PHE A 258 -15.99 -16.46 1.27
N SER A 259 -15.20 -16.33 2.34
CA SER A 259 -15.57 -16.70 3.73
C SER A 259 -16.06 -18.15 3.84
N LYS A 260 -15.46 -19.05 3.04
CA LYS A 260 -15.78 -20.46 2.95
C LYS A 260 -14.54 -21.33 3.14
N SER A 261 -14.74 -22.57 3.60
CA SER A 261 -13.69 -23.58 3.55
C SER A 261 -13.35 -23.97 2.11
N ALA A 262 -12.09 -24.30 1.84
CA ALA A 262 -11.64 -24.79 0.55
C ALA A 262 -12.34 -26.12 0.14
N SER A 263 -12.93 -26.84 1.10
CA SER A 263 -13.72 -28.05 0.86
C SER A 263 -15.11 -27.78 0.25
N SER A 264 -15.66 -26.56 0.40
CA SER A 264 -17.02 -26.21 -0.01
C SER A 264 -17.10 -25.27 -1.21
N LEU A 265 -16.00 -25.11 -1.95
CA LEU A 265 -15.94 -24.25 -3.14
C LEU A 265 -16.71 -24.87 -4.32
N ASN A 266 -17.51 -24.02 -4.99
CA ASN A 266 -18.15 -24.37 -6.25
C ASN A 266 -17.20 -24.22 -7.46
N PRO A 267 -17.55 -24.66 -8.67
CA PRO A 267 -16.68 -24.55 -9.84
C PRO A 267 -16.22 -23.14 -10.19
N ALA A 268 -17.08 -22.12 -10.04
CA ALA A 268 -16.70 -20.73 -10.35
C ALA A 268 -15.69 -20.17 -9.35
N GLU A 269 -15.89 -20.43 -8.05
CA GLU A 269 -14.98 -20.06 -6.97
C GLU A 269 -13.63 -20.79 -7.09
N ALA A 270 -13.68 -22.08 -7.37
CA ALA A 270 -12.50 -22.91 -7.60
C ALA A 270 -11.67 -22.42 -8.79
N ALA A 271 -12.33 -22.13 -9.92
CA ALA A 271 -11.69 -21.58 -11.11
C ALA A 271 -11.08 -20.20 -10.85
N MET A 272 -11.76 -19.36 -10.06
CA MET A 272 -11.22 -18.04 -9.69
C MET A 272 -9.93 -18.18 -8.87
N LEU A 273 -9.89 -19.04 -7.85
CA LEU A 273 -8.68 -19.28 -7.05
C LEU A 273 -7.55 -19.88 -7.88
N ALA A 274 -7.83 -20.86 -8.73
CA ALA A 274 -6.84 -21.44 -9.64
C ALA A 274 -6.31 -20.40 -10.64
N GLY A 275 -7.13 -19.41 -11.00
CA GLY A 275 -6.76 -18.28 -11.85
C GLY A 275 -5.69 -17.36 -11.29
N LEU A 276 -5.54 -17.35 -9.97
CA LEU A 276 -4.55 -16.53 -9.28
C LEU A 276 -3.11 -17.06 -9.43
N LEU A 277 -2.94 -18.35 -9.70
CA LEU A 277 -1.64 -19.02 -9.75
C LEU A 277 -0.64 -18.36 -10.72
N VAL A 278 -1.12 -17.86 -11.85
CA VAL A 278 -0.26 -17.26 -12.89
C VAL A 278 0.26 -15.87 -12.51
N ALA A 279 -0.54 -15.07 -11.82
CA ALA A 279 -0.17 -13.71 -11.40
C ALA A 279 -1.09 -13.27 -10.23
N PRO A 280 -0.81 -13.69 -8.98
CA PRO A 280 -1.70 -13.53 -7.84
C PRO A 280 -2.11 -12.08 -7.58
N SER A 281 -1.15 -11.14 -7.56
CA SER A 281 -1.44 -9.71 -7.31
C SER A 281 -2.24 -9.07 -8.46
N ARG A 282 -2.03 -9.53 -9.71
CA ARG A 282 -2.71 -8.98 -10.89
C ARG A 282 -4.16 -9.42 -10.98
N TYR A 283 -4.45 -10.65 -10.59
CA TYR A 283 -5.76 -11.29 -10.70
C TYR A 283 -6.51 -11.36 -9.37
N ALA A 284 -5.95 -10.84 -8.26
CA ALA A 284 -6.66 -10.78 -6.99
C ALA A 284 -8.04 -10.13 -7.16
N PRO A 285 -9.14 -10.80 -6.82
CA PRO A 285 -10.49 -10.30 -7.08
C PRO A 285 -10.84 -9.06 -6.24
N THR A 286 -10.14 -8.83 -5.13
CA THR A 286 -10.22 -7.60 -4.34
C THR A 286 -9.66 -6.38 -5.06
N ASN A 287 -8.75 -6.57 -6.05
CA ASN A 287 -8.18 -5.49 -6.84
C ASN A 287 -9.02 -5.20 -8.10
N ASN A 288 -9.48 -6.25 -8.77
CA ASN A 288 -10.33 -6.13 -9.95
C ASN A 288 -11.13 -7.43 -10.14
N LEU A 289 -12.38 -7.41 -9.70
CA LEU A 289 -13.26 -8.58 -9.72
C LEU A 289 -13.55 -9.06 -11.15
N GLU A 290 -13.86 -8.16 -12.07
CA GLU A 290 -14.17 -8.47 -13.48
C GLU A 290 -13.00 -9.21 -14.15
N LYS A 291 -11.78 -8.70 -13.95
CA LYS A 291 -10.57 -9.31 -14.50
C LYS A 291 -10.31 -10.71 -13.93
N SER A 292 -10.63 -10.92 -12.65
CA SER A 292 -10.54 -12.22 -11.98
C SER A 292 -11.58 -13.19 -12.53
N GLN A 293 -12.83 -12.72 -12.72
CA GLN A 293 -13.92 -13.51 -13.33
C GLN A 293 -13.61 -13.89 -14.77
N ASN A 294 -13.08 -12.96 -15.57
CA ASN A 294 -12.65 -13.24 -16.95
C ASN A 294 -11.54 -14.30 -16.99
N ARG A 295 -10.62 -14.29 -16.02
CA ARG A 295 -9.61 -15.35 -15.91
C ARG A 295 -10.23 -16.69 -15.47
N ALA A 296 -11.18 -16.67 -14.54
CA ALA A 296 -11.90 -17.88 -14.12
C ALA A 296 -12.67 -18.53 -15.29
N ASN A 297 -13.26 -17.74 -16.18
CA ASN A 297 -13.95 -18.24 -17.38
C ASN A 297 -13.01 -19.03 -18.31
N VAL A 298 -11.76 -18.61 -18.45
CA VAL A 298 -10.74 -19.37 -19.20
C VAL A 298 -10.51 -20.74 -18.55
N ILE A 299 -10.45 -20.78 -17.21
CA ILE A 299 -10.20 -22.03 -16.48
C ILE A 299 -11.41 -22.97 -16.53
N LEU A 300 -12.62 -22.46 -16.40
CA LEU A 300 -13.84 -23.25 -16.62
C LEU A 300 -13.82 -23.89 -18.01
N GLY A 301 -13.35 -23.19 -19.04
CA GLY A 301 -13.15 -23.74 -20.37
C GLY A 301 -12.09 -24.85 -20.45
N LEU A 302 -10.99 -24.72 -19.70
CA LEU A 302 -9.97 -25.77 -19.60
C LEU A 302 -10.51 -27.02 -18.87
N MET A 303 -11.28 -26.81 -17.79
CA MET A 303 -11.93 -27.91 -17.05
C MET A 303 -12.93 -28.68 -17.94
N GLU A 304 -13.71 -27.96 -18.74
CA GLU A 304 -14.63 -28.55 -19.74
C GLU A 304 -13.87 -29.36 -20.80
N GLN A 305 -12.88 -28.75 -21.46
CA GLN A 305 -12.07 -29.41 -22.50
C GLN A 305 -11.35 -30.68 -21.97
N GLN A 306 -11.06 -30.74 -20.69
CA GLN A 306 -10.35 -31.84 -20.06
C GLN A 306 -11.29 -32.88 -19.44
N GLY A 307 -12.61 -32.69 -19.51
CA GLY A 307 -13.61 -33.60 -18.98
C GLY A 307 -13.81 -33.54 -17.47
N PHE A 308 -13.28 -32.49 -16.79
CA PHE A 308 -13.47 -32.26 -15.36
C PHE A 308 -14.81 -31.59 -15.05
N LEU A 309 -15.45 -31.00 -16.06
CA LEU A 309 -16.73 -30.30 -15.92
C LEU A 309 -17.57 -30.57 -17.19
N SER A 310 -18.88 -30.78 -17.04
CA SER A 310 -19.78 -30.91 -18.20
C SER A 310 -19.96 -29.56 -18.89
N ALA A 311 -20.23 -29.54 -20.21
CA ALA A 311 -20.47 -28.32 -20.97
C ALA A 311 -21.61 -27.47 -20.37
N LYS A 312 -22.71 -28.14 -19.92
CA LYS A 312 -23.84 -27.47 -19.26
C LYS A 312 -23.41 -26.78 -17.97
N SER A 313 -22.61 -27.44 -17.12
CA SER A 313 -22.12 -26.86 -15.89
C SER A 313 -21.11 -25.72 -16.16
N ALA A 314 -20.23 -25.88 -17.14
CA ALA A 314 -19.27 -24.84 -17.51
C ALA A 314 -19.97 -23.55 -17.99
N GLN A 315 -21.02 -23.71 -18.81
CA GLN A 315 -21.83 -22.58 -19.26
C GLN A 315 -22.55 -21.91 -18.08
N TYR A 316 -23.20 -22.66 -17.22
CA TYR A 316 -23.90 -22.14 -16.05
C TYR A 316 -22.98 -21.28 -15.16
N PHE A 317 -21.75 -21.74 -14.87
CA PHE A 317 -20.81 -21.02 -14.02
C PHE A 317 -20.10 -19.85 -14.71
N ARG A 318 -20.08 -19.81 -16.05
CA ARG A 318 -19.68 -18.59 -16.80
C ARG A 318 -20.75 -17.50 -16.72
N GLU A 319 -22.03 -17.88 -16.77
CA GLU A 319 -23.16 -16.97 -16.63
C GLU A 319 -23.39 -16.54 -15.17
N ASN A 320 -22.98 -17.37 -14.21
CA ASN A 320 -23.07 -17.13 -12.77
C ASN A 320 -21.66 -17.09 -12.14
N PRO A 321 -20.85 -16.09 -12.42
CA PRO A 321 -19.47 -16.02 -11.95
C PRO A 321 -19.40 -15.86 -10.42
N ALA A 322 -18.29 -16.30 -9.84
CA ALA A 322 -18.02 -16.15 -8.42
C ALA A 322 -18.05 -14.68 -7.98
N LYS A 323 -18.67 -14.42 -6.83
CA LYS A 323 -18.75 -13.12 -6.18
C LYS A 323 -17.92 -13.15 -4.90
N LEU A 324 -17.33 -12.02 -4.54
CA LEU A 324 -16.68 -11.88 -3.25
C LEU A 324 -17.72 -11.96 -2.12
N SER A 325 -17.31 -12.49 -0.97
CA SER A 325 -18.10 -12.37 0.26
C SER A 325 -18.22 -10.90 0.67
N THR A 326 -19.25 -10.58 1.46
CA THR A 326 -19.45 -9.21 1.97
C THR A 326 -18.21 -8.72 2.73
N LYS A 327 -17.57 -9.59 3.54
CA LYS A 327 -16.32 -9.30 4.27
C LYS A 327 -15.14 -9.03 3.32
N ALA A 328 -15.04 -9.75 2.21
CA ALA A 328 -13.97 -9.57 1.23
C ALA A 328 -14.18 -8.34 0.33
N SER A 329 -15.43 -7.97 0.08
CA SER A 329 -15.79 -6.79 -0.69
C SER A 329 -15.79 -5.51 0.15
N GLN A 330 -15.85 -5.61 1.48
CA GLN A 330 -15.64 -4.45 2.35
C GLN A 330 -14.23 -3.90 2.12
N LYS A 331 -14.23 -2.67 1.68
CA LYS A 331 -13.03 -1.89 1.45
C LYS A 331 -12.37 -1.66 2.80
N ALA A 332 -11.32 -2.37 3.06
CA ALA A 332 -10.72 -2.42 4.40
C ALA A 332 -9.71 -1.28 4.55
N GLY A 333 -10.02 -0.26 5.31
CA GLY A 333 -9.18 0.89 5.69
C GLY A 333 -7.66 0.72 5.56
N GLY A 334 -7.16 0.61 4.29
CA GLY A 334 -5.78 0.19 4.00
C GLY A 334 -4.74 1.09 4.66
N HIS A 335 -4.94 2.40 4.58
CA HIS A 335 -4.04 3.39 5.21
C HIS A 335 -4.09 3.33 6.74
N PHE A 336 -5.28 3.11 7.32
CA PHE A 336 -5.43 2.96 8.76
C PHE A 336 -4.73 1.69 9.26
N ALA A 337 -4.95 0.57 8.59
CA ALA A 337 -4.31 -0.70 8.95
C ALA A 337 -2.77 -0.63 8.84
N ASP A 338 -2.24 0.01 7.79
CA ASP A 338 -0.80 0.20 7.61
C ASP A 338 -0.21 1.10 8.72
N TRP A 339 -0.93 2.16 9.11
CA TRP A 339 -0.53 3.03 10.19
C TRP A 339 -0.53 2.32 11.55
N VAL A 340 -1.55 1.51 11.85
CA VAL A 340 -1.59 0.71 13.09
C VAL A 340 -0.42 -0.26 13.14
N MET A 341 -0.10 -0.92 12.02
CA MET A 341 1.05 -1.83 11.95
C MET A 341 2.38 -1.13 12.21
N GLN A 342 2.55 0.11 11.73
CA GLN A 342 3.75 0.92 12.00
C GLN A 342 3.83 1.40 13.46
N SER A 343 2.68 1.62 14.09
CA SER A 343 2.57 2.06 15.49
C SER A 343 2.69 0.91 16.49
N ALA A 344 2.44 -0.33 16.06
CA ALA A 344 2.54 -1.51 16.92
C ALA A 344 4.01 -1.84 17.27
N PRO A 345 4.30 -2.34 18.48
CA PRO A 345 5.66 -2.72 18.85
C PRO A 345 6.26 -3.72 17.86
N HIS A 346 7.42 -3.40 17.33
CA HIS A 346 8.09 -4.14 16.24
C HIS A 346 8.31 -5.62 16.57
N PHE A 347 8.50 -5.97 17.84
CA PHE A 347 8.65 -7.37 18.28
C PHE A 347 7.44 -8.21 17.90
N PHE A 348 6.21 -7.68 18.09
CA PHE A 348 4.97 -8.40 17.82
C PHE A 348 4.61 -8.45 16.33
N THR A 349 5.11 -7.52 15.52
CA THR A 349 4.72 -7.41 14.11
C THR A 349 5.74 -7.98 13.14
N SER A 350 6.98 -8.21 13.57
CA SER A 350 8.07 -8.61 12.66
C SER A 350 8.92 -9.80 13.12
N LYS A 351 8.91 -10.15 14.40
CA LYS A 351 9.78 -11.20 14.96
C LYS A 351 9.04 -12.40 15.55
N THR A 352 7.71 -12.30 15.76
CA THR A 352 6.94 -13.44 16.27
C THR A 352 6.58 -14.41 15.15
N THR A 353 6.61 -15.70 15.46
CA THR A 353 6.06 -16.77 14.61
C THR A 353 4.59 -17.06 14.92
N GLU A 354 4.03 -16.45 15.98
CA GLU A 354 2.67 -16.63 16.41
C GLU A 354 1.71 -15.67 15.70
N ASP A 355 0.45 -16.09 15.57
CA ASP A 355 -0.60 -15.22 15.04
C ASP A 355 -0.96 -14.14 16.06
N VAL A 356 -1.03 -12.91 15.56
CA VAL A 356 -1.27 -11.70 16.36
C VAL A 356 -2.65 -11.16 16.04
N THR A 357 -3.47 -10.93 17.06
CA THR A 357 -4.74 -10.23 16.94
C THR A 357 -4.64 -8.83 17.52
N ILE A 358 -4.95 -7.81 16.73
CA ILE A 358 -4.94 -6.40 17.13
C ILE A 358 -6.37 -5.87 17.15
N ASN A 359 -6.87 -5.53 18.33
CA ASN A 359 -8.08 -4.73 18.49
C ASN A 359 -7.75 -3.27 18.19
N THR A 360 -8.51 -2.64 17.32
CA THR A 360 -8.26 -1.27 16.89
C THR A 360 -9.44 -0.35 17.14
N THR A 361 -9.17 0.95 17.06
CA THR A 361 -10.20 2.00 17.14
C THR A 361 -10.97 2.20 15.84
N PHE A 362 -10.68 1.46 14.79
CA PHE A 362 -11.25 1.60 13.45
C PHE A 362 -12.79 1.51 13.45
N ASP A 363 -13.43 2.45 12.77
CA ASP A 363 -14.88 2.45 12.55
C ASP A 363 -15.20 2.34 11.06
N PRO A 364 -15.66 1.16 10.59
CA PRO A 364 -15.96 0.95 9.18
C PRO A 364 -17.02 1.90 8.61
N LYS A 365 -17.98 2.33 9.43
CA LYS A 365 -19.04 3.25 9.00
C LYS A 365 -18.48 4.66 8.75
N ILE A 366 -17.63 5.13 9.66
CA ILE A 366 -16.97 6.44 9.54
C ILE A 366 -15.99 6.43 8.35
N GLN A 367 -15.22 5.36 8.19
CA GLN A 367 -14.31 5.19 7.06
C GLN A 367 -15.06 5.21 5.72
N GLN A 368 -16.13 4.44 5.61
CA GLN A 368 -16.95 4.39 4.39
C GLN A 368 -17.56 5.76 4.06
N ALA A 369 -18.03 6.48 5.08
CA ALA A 369 -18.55 7.83 4.91
C ALA A 369 -17.50 8.80 4.34
N ALA A 370 -16.26 8.72 4.85
CA ALA A 370 -15.14 9.54 4.37
C ALA A 370 -14.75 9.20 2.92
N GLU A 371 -14.68 7.91 2.60
CA GLU A 371 -14.34 7.43 1.26
C GLU A 371 -15.40 7.80 0.22
N ASP A 372 -16.68 7.55 0.52
CA ASP A 372 -17.80 7.87 -0.38
C ASP A 372 -17.86 9.38 -0.71
N VAL A 373 -17.73 10.23 0.33
CA VAL A 373 -17.75 11.68 0.13
C VAL A 373 -16.55 12.12 -0.70
N LEU A 374 -15.37 11.58 -0.44
CA LEU A 374 -14.18 11.92 -1.21
C LEU A 374 -14.33 11.51 -2.68
N GLU A 375 -14.76 10.28 -2.96
CA GLU A 375 -14.99 9.80 -4.32
C GLU A 375 -16.02 10.66 -5.06
N ASN A 376 -17.14 11.01 -4.40
CA ASN A 376 -18.21 11.82 -4.98
C ASN A 376 -17.70 13.23 -5.33
N ILE A 377 -17.02 13.91 -4.39
CA ILE A 377 -16.47 15.26 -4.63
C ILE A 377 -15.46 15.25 -5.78
N PHE A 378 -14.57 14.25 -5.82
CA PHE A 378 -13.59 14.17 -6.91
C PHE A 378 -14.25 13.87 -8.26
N ARG A 379 -15.31 13.07 -8.30
CA ARG A 379 -16.06 12.78 -9.52
C ARG A 379 -16.82 14.00 -10.03
N GLU A 380 -17.41 14.80 -9.13
CA GLU A 380 -18.33 15.86 -9.49
C GLU A 380 -17.67 17.23 -9.65
N LYS A 381 -16.59 17.51 -8.87
CA LYS A 381 -16.03 18.86 -8.73
C LYS A 381 -14.55 18.97 -9.10
N VAL A 382 -13.87 17.87 -9.37
CA VAL A 382 -12.43 17.88 -9.73
C VAL A 382 -12.26 17.34 -11.14
N ASP A 383 -11.47 18.03 -11.95
CA ASP A 383 -11.18 17.57 -13.33
C ASP A 383 -10.67 16.12 -13.29
N PRO A 384 -11.24 15.21 -14.08
CA PRO A 384 -10.79 13.81 -14.16
C PRO A 384 -9.30 13.64 -14.49
N LYS A 385 -8.69 14.62 -15.17
CA LYS A 385 -7.25 14.63 -15.49
C LYS A 385 -6.39 15.15 -14.36
N SER A 386 -6.98 15.78 -13.35
CA SER A 386 -6.23 16.32 -12.20
C SER A 386 -5.57 15.21 -11.41
N LYS A 387 -4.30 15.42 -11.06
CA LYS A 387 -3.52 14.57 -10.17
C LYS A 387 -3.62 14.98 -8.70
N ALA A 388 -4.48 15.96 -8.39
CA ALA A 388 -4.69 16.41 -7.02
C ALA A 388 -5.04 15.24 -6.11
N GLN A 389 -4.51 15.26 -4.90
CA GLN A 389 -4.72 14.29 -3.85
C GLN A 389 -5.52 14.92 -2.71
N ALA A 390 -6.09 14.07 -1.86
CA ALA A 390 -6.66 14.49 -0.59
C ALA A 390 -6.35 13.46 0.49
N ALA A 391 -6.28 13.92 1.73
CA ALA A 391 -6.14 13.08 2.90
C ALA A 391 -7.16 13.49 3.96
N ILE A 392 -7.65 12.52 4.74
CA ILE A 392 -8.65 12.73 5.77
C ILE A 392 -8.26 11.92 7.00
N VAL A 393 -8.38 12.56 8.18
CA VAL A 393 -8.27 11.90 9.48
C VAL A 393 -9.50 12.25 10.29
N ILE A 394 -10.13 11.26 10.93
CA ILE A 394 -11.27 11.46 11.83
C ILE A 394 -10.96 10.73 13.13
N MET A 395 -11.06 11.43 14.24
CA MET A 395 -10.76 10.90 15.56
C MET A 395 -11.75 11.37 16.62
N SER A 396 -11.84 10.63 17.71
CA SER A 396 -12.59 11.06 18.91
C SER A 396 -11.80 12.12 19.68
N PRO A 397 -12.45 12.87 20.58
CA PRO A 397 -11.77 13.82 21.46
C PRO A 397 -10.64 13.21 22.30
N SER A 398 -10.75 11.92 22.62
CA SER A 398 -9.73 11.16 23.37
C SER A 398 -8.54 10.67 22.54
N GLY A 399 -8.48 10.97 21.26
CA GLY A 399 -7.36 10.58 20.38
C GLY A 399 -7.56 9.27 19.62
N ALA A 400 -8.67 8.54 19.81
CA ALA A 400 -8.94 7.33 19.04
C ALA A 400 -9.23 7.65 17.58
N VAL A 401 -8.32 7.30 16.67
CA VAL A 401 -8.52 7.49 15.23
C VAL A 401 -9.56 6.49 14.75
N ARG A 402 -10.67 6.99 14.22
CA ARG A 402 -11.83 6.20 13.76
C ARG A 402 -11.76 5.90 12.26
N ALA A 403 -11.17 6.83 11.48
CA ALA A 403 -11.00 6.66 10.04
C ALA A 403 -9.75 7.41 9.56
N MET A 404 -9.14 6.88 8.50
CA MET A 404 -7.96 7.46 7.88
C MET A 404 -7.94 7.19 6.37
N VAL A 405 -7.91 8.26 5.59
CA VAL A 405 -7.78 8.23 4.14
C VAL A 405 -6.50 8.94 3.75
N GLY A 406 -5.52 8.20 3.24
CA GLY A 406 -4.19 8.73 2.88
C GLY A 406 -4.04 9.15 1.41
N GLY A 407 -5.10 9.13 0.61
CA GLY A 407 -5.08 9.49 -0.80
C GLY A 407 -6.25 8.94 -1.59
N ARG A 408 -6.33 9.24 -2.89
CA ARG A 408 -7.42 8.77 -3.78
C ARG A 408 -7.39 7.26 -4.05
N LYS A 409 -6.27 6.58 -3.85
CA LYS A 409 -6.18 5.12 -3.99
C LYS A 409 -6.58 4.46 -2.67
N LEU A 410 -7.87 4.26 -2.49
CA LEU A 410 -8.46 3.93 -1.20
C LEU A 410 -8.18 2.50 -0.70
N HIS A 411 -7.91 1.55 -1.62
CA HIS A 411 -7.98 0.12 -1.30
C HIS A 411 -6.67 -0.66 -1.54
N VAL A 412 -5.56 0.04 -1.73
CA VAL A 412 -4.25 -0.57 -2.00
C VAL A 412 -3.37 -0.45 -0.76
N ALA A 413 -3.08 -1.57 -0.09
CA ALA A 413 -2.14 -1.63 1.02
C ALA A 413 -0.74 -1.20 0.57
N GLY A 414 0.04 -0.59 1.49
CA GLY A 414 1.41 -0.15 1.22
C GLY A 414 1.51 1.10 0.33
N THR A 415 0.39 1.79 0.05
CA THR A 415 0.45 3.07 -0.66
C THR A 415 0.86 4.20 0.27
N PHE A 416 1.47 5.24 -0.30
CA PHE A 416 1.89 6.43 0.45
C PHE A 416 0.72 7.05 1.20
N ASN A 417 0.83 7.08 2.53
CA ASN A 417 -0.20 7.60 3.42
C ASN A 417 0.02 9.08 3.72
N ARG A 418 -0.65 9.97 3.00
CA ARG A 418 -0.47 11.41 3.15
C ARG A 418 -0.95 11.94 4.50
N SER A 419 -1.80 11.19 5.19
CA SER A 419 -2.25 11.59 6.54
C SER A 419 -1.12 11.56 7.58
N THR A 420 -0.12 10.67 7.41
CA THR A 420 0.93 10.41 8.40
C THR A 420 2.34 10.61 7.88
N GLN A 421 2.54 10.59 6.56
CA GLN A 421 3.87 10.58 5.93
C GLN A 421 4.16 11.85 5.13
N ALA A 422 3.12 12.59 4.69
CA ALA A 422 3.33 13.84 3.96
C ALA A 422 3.53 14.99 4.93
N LEU A 423 4.72 15.57 4.90
CA LEU A 423 5.02 16.83 5.58
C LEU A 423 4.57 17.99 4.67
N ARG A 424 3.62 18.79 5.14
CA ARG A 424 3.01 19.88 4.39
C ARG A 424 2.85 21.12 5.25
N GLN A 425 2.96 22.29 4.64
CA GLN A 425 2.73 23.54 5.34
C GLN A 425 1.26 23.71 5.68
N PRO A 426 0.88 23.87 6.96
CA PRO A 426 -0.51 24.04 7.36
C PRO A 426 -1.10 25.40 6.99
N GLY A 427 -0.26 26.38 6.68
CA GLY A 427 -0.70 27.75 6.46
C GLY A 427 -1.49 28.27 7.66
N SER A 428 -2.55 29.00 7.41
CA SER A 428 -3.40 29.58 8.48
C SER A 428 -4.05 28.57 9.43
N ALA A 429 -4.00 27.26 9.15
CA ALA A 429 -4.45 26.24 10.12
C ALA A 429 -3.50 26.14 11.33
N PHE A 430 -2.32 26.70 11.28
CA PHE A 430 -1.39 26.81 12.42
C PHE A 430 -1.75 27.95 13.40
N LYS A 431 -2.48 28.98 12.96
CA LYS A 431 -2.78 30.17 13.77
C LYS A 431 -3.40 29.86 15.15
N PRO A 432 -4.30 28.88 15.33
CA PRO A 432 -4.84 28.59 16.66
C PRO A 432 -3.79 28.29 17.72
N LEU A 433 -2.63 27.72 17.34
CA LEU A 433 -1.53 27.47 18.28
C LEU A 433 -0.86 28.80 18.71
N VAL A 434 -0.71 29.74 17.81
CA VAL A 434 -0.20 31.10 18.12
C VAL A 434 -1.13 31.81 19.10
N TYR A 435 -2.45 31.75 18.85
CA TYR A 435 -3.44 32.38 19.72
C TYR A 435 -3.57 31.66 21.06
N ALA A 436 -3.44 30.33 21.09
CA ALA A 436 -3.40 29.57 22.34
C ALA A 436 -2.20 29.99 23.21
N THR A 437 -1.02 30.13 22.60
CA THR A 437 0.19 30.62 23.27
C THR A 437 -0.03 32.04 23.85
N ALA A 438 -0.69 32.91 23.12
CA ALA A 438 -1.04 34.24 23.61
C ALA A 438 -2.00 34.19 24.83
N LEU A 439 -3.06 33.39 24.72
CA LEU A 439 -4.02 33.23 25.81
C LEU A 439 -3.38 32.60 27.05
N GLU A 440 -2.41 31.70 26.91
CA GLU A 440 -1.61 31.18 28.03
C GLU A 440 -0.79 32.29 28.72
N GLN A 441 -0.34 33.27 27.97
CA GLN A 441 0.38 34.44 28.52
C GLN A 441 -0.54 35.55 29.06
N GLY A 442 -1.87 35.30 29.13
CA GLY A 442 -2.83 36.21 29.77
C GLY A 442 -3.59 37.14 28.82
N TYR A 443 -3.34 37.07 27.50
CA TYR A 443 -4.18 37.76 26.51
C TYR A 443 -5.60 37.22 26.53
N LYS A 444 -6.58 38.03 26.11
CA LYS A 444 -8.00 37.69 26.12
C LYS A 444 -8.61 37.71 24.72
N PRO A 445 -9.63 36.93 24.41
CA PRO A 445 -10.27 36.89 23.09
C PRO A 445 -10.76 38.24 22.56
N ASN A 446 -11.12 39.18 23.42
CA ASN A 446 -11.61 40.50 23.06
C ASN A 446 -10.50 41.60 23.09
N ASP A 447 -9.27 41.29 23.46
CA ASP A 447 -8.16 42.23 23.34
C ASP A 447 -7.99 42.68 21.89
N LEU A 448 -7.66 43.96 21.71
CA LEU A 448 -7.61 44.61 20.42
C LEU A 448 -6.18 44.69 19.89
N ILE A 449 -5.99 44.36 18.63
CA ILE A 449 -4.71 44.42 17.91
C ILE A 449 -4.87 45.18 16.60
N ARG A 450 -3.85 45.97 16.21
CA ARG A 450 -3.90 46.74 14.95
C ARG A 450 -3.55 45.87 13.75
N ASP A 451 -4.46 45.81 12.78
CA ASP A 451 -4.28 45.24 11.45
C ASP A 451 -3.91 46.36 10.46
N GLU A 452 -2.62 46.63 10.33
CA GLU A 452 -2.03 47.67 9.51
C GLU A 452 -0.70 47.20 8.90
N ALA A 453 -0.22 47.81 7.84
CA ALA A 453 1.01 47.44 7.17
C ALA A 453 2.19 47.42 8.16
N ILE A 454 3.00 46.35 8.08
CA ILE A 454 4.23 46.21 8.89
C ILE A 454 5.39 45.77 8.02
N GLU A 455 6.59 46.17 8.41
CA GLU A 455 7.85 45.71 7.84
C GLU A 455 8.71 45.09 8.93
N ILE A 456 9.21 43.89 8.69
CA ILE A 456 9.99 43.11 9.65
C ILE A 456 11.36 42.83 9.03
N LYS A 457 12.44 43.30 9.69
CA LYS A 457 13.80 42.95 9.31
C LYS A 457 14.11 41.51 9.76
N ILE A 458 14.35 40.61 8.82
CA ILE A 458 14.77 39.23 9.10
C ILE A 458 16.29 39.17 8.90
N GLN A 459 17.01 38.80 9.96
CA GLN A 459 18.44 38.64 9.89
C GLN A 459 18.86 37.64 8.81
N GLY A 460 19.68 38.07 7.86
CA GLY A 460 20.14 37.25 6.75
C GLY A 460 19.16 37.11 5.56
N SER A 461 17.93 37.64 5.63
CA SER A 461 16.93 37.53 4.57
C SER A 461 16.31 38.85 4.09
N GLY A 462 16.73 39.99 4.66
CA GLY A 462 16.24 41.30 4.29
C GLY A 462 14.93 41.70 4.99
N THR A 463 14.18 42.61 4.38
CA THR A 463 12.90 43.11 4.91
C THR A 463 11.74 42.32 4.37
N TRP A 464 10.88 41.83 5.28
CA TRP A 464 9.65 41.10 4.94
C TRP A 464 8.43 41.94 5.32
N ALA A 465 7.54 42.15 4.35
CA ALA A 465 6.29 42.90 4.52
C ALA A 465 5.11 41.94 4.28
N PRO A 466 4.60 41.23 5.31
CA PRO A 466 3.46 40.37 5.18
C PRO A 466 2.20 41.14 4.79
N GLN A 467 1.29 40.48 4.05
CA GLN A 467 0.01 41.02 3.65
C GLN A 467 -1.14 40.11 4.07
N ASN A 468 -2.31 40.69 4.32
CA ASN A 468 -3.53 39.91 4.42
C ASN A 468 -3.93 39.29 3.06
N TYR A 469 -4.69 38.23 3.06
CA TYR A 469 -5.10 37.52 1.84
C TYR A 469 -5.85 38.45 0.87
N GLU A 470 -6.74 39.31 1.39
CA GLU A 470 -7.51 40.29 0.60
C GLU A 470 -6.73 41.57 0.26
N LYS A 471 -5.45 41.69 0.68
CA LYS A 471 -4.61 42.88 0.52
C LYS A 471 -5.20 44.16 1.12
N LYS A 472 -6.06 44.00 2.15
CA LYS A 472 -6.69 45.10 2.90
C LYS A 472 -6.31 45.01 4.37
N PHE A 473 -6.35 46.15 5.03
CA PHE A 473 -6.14 46.29 6.46
C PHE A 473 -7.44 46.73 7.13
N ASN A 474 -7.74 46.20 8.31
CA ASN A 474 -9.01 46.40 9.00
C ASN A 474 -8.89 47.37 10.20
N GLY A 475 -7.72 47.92 10.44
CA GLY A 475 -7.49 48.79 11.60
C GLY A 475 -7.51 48.02 12.92
N LEU A 476 -8.17 48.53 13.93
CA LEU A 476 -8.24 47.89 15.24
C LEU A 476 -9.25 46.76 15.27
N VAL A 477 -8.82 45.52 15.51
CA VAL A 477 -9.67 44.31 15.52
C VAL A 477 -9.44 43.50 16.80
N SER A 478 -10.45 42.80 17.27
CA SER A 478 -10.28 41.87 18.39
C SER A 478 -9.51 40.63 17.97
N LEU A 479 -8.83 39.93 18.93
CA LEU A 479 -8.15 38.66 18.65
C LEU A 479 -9.13 37.62 18.10
N THR A 480 -10.38 37.59 18.61
CA THR A 480 -11.44 36.72 18.04
C THR A 480 -11.72 37.03 16.57
N ASN A 481 -11.85 38.30 16.20
CA ASN A 481 -12.10 38.69 14.84
C ASN A 481 -10.88 38.40 13.95
N ALA A 482 -9.69 38.69 14.43
CA ALA A 482 -8.44 38.41 13.73
C ALA A 482 -8.25 36.95 13.41
N LEU A 483 -8.55 36.03 14.36
CA LEU A 483 -8.47 34.59 14.14
C LEU A 483 -9.59 34.10 13.22
N SER A 484 -10.84 34.56 13.43
CA SER A 484 -12.00 34.10 12.68
C SER A 484 -11.95 34.50 11.19
N GLN A 485 -11.46 35.72 10.90
CA GLN A 485 -11.22 36.21 9.53
C GLN A 485 -9.84 35.77 8.99
N SER A 486 -9.06 35.08 9.81
CA SER A 486 -7.74 34.56 9.42
C SER A 486 -6.73 35.65 8.99
N LEU A 487 -6.79 36.84 9.60
CA LEU A 487 -5.91 37.94 9.28
C LEU A 487 -4.44 37.58 9.55
N ASN A 488 -3.55 37.95 8.63
CA ASN A 488 -2.13 37.61 8.71
C ASN A 488 -1.36 38.53 9.62
N ILE A 489 -1.59 39.86 9.49
CA ILE A 489 -0.83 40.85 10.22
C ILE A 489 -1.01 40.76 11.74
N PRO A 490 -2.26 40.65 12.25
CA PRO A 490 -2.47 40.42 13.68
C PRO A 490 -1.76 39.16 14.20
N ALA A 491 -1.79 38.07 13.45
CA ALA A 491 -1.13 36.82 13.85
C ALA A 491 0.40 36.97 13.93
N VAL A 492 1.01 37.69 12.98
CA VAL A 492 2.46 37.96 12.95
C VAL A 492 2.87 38.89 14.09
N LYS A 493 2.14 40.00 14.31
CA LYS A 493 2.40 40.92 15.42
C LYS A 493 2.29 40.19 16.77
N LEU A 494 1.23 39.39 16.94
CA LEU A 494 1.02 38.61 18.15
C LEU A 494 2.19 37.63 18.39
N ALA A 495 2.63 36.91 17.34
CA ALA A 495 3.74 35.97 17.46
C ALA A 495 5.05 36.62 17.88
N GLN A 496 5.32 37.84 17.39
CA GLN A 496 6.52 38.61 17.83
C GLN A 496 6.44 39.00 19.32
N GLN A 497 5.26 39.37 19.80
CA GLN A 497 5.06 39.81 21.18
C GLN A 497 5.15 38.65 22.19
N ILE A 498 4.55 37.51 21.85
CA ILE A 498 4.53 36.34 22.75
C ILE A 498 5.81 35.53 22.71
N GLY A 499 6.69 35.79 21.72
CA GLY A 499 7.94 35.07 21.53
C GLY A 499 7.81 33.79 20.70
N LEU A 500 8.62 33.71 19.65
CA LEU A 500 8.56 32.59 18.68
C LEU A 500 8.89 31.23 19.32
N ASN A 501 9.81 31.20 20.29
CA ASN A 501 10.18 29.99 21.02
C ASN A 501 9.02 29.43 21.84
N ASN A 502 8.19 30.29 22.45
CA ASN A 502 7.02 29.87 23.23
C ASN A 502 5.98 29.19 22.34
N ILE A 503 5.80 29.71 21.11
CA ILE A 503 4.94 29.07 20.09
C ILE A 503 5.50 27.69 19.72
N GLY A 504 6.80 27.60 19.50
CA GLY A 504 7.48 26.34 19.20
C GLY A 504 7.31 25.33 20.31
N GLN A 505 7.49 25.73 21.57
CA GLN A 505 7.35 24.85 22.73
C GLN A 505 5.92 24.32 22.87
N ILE A 506 4.91 25.18 22.87
CA ILE A 506 3.49 24.76 22.96
C ILE A 506 3.13 23.85 21.78
N SER A 507 3.63 24.13 20.58
CA SER A 507 3.38 23.26 19.42
C SER A 507 3.97 21.87 19.62
N MET A 508 5.18 21.73 20.15
CA MET A 508 5.80 20.44 20.46
C MET A 508 5.03 19.72 21.59
N ASP A 509 4.63 20.43 22.63
CA ASP A 509 3.86 19.87 23.74
C ASP A 509 2.49 19.34 23.27
N MET A 510 1.89 19.99 22.27
CA MET A 510 0.66 19.56 21.59
C MET A 510 0.87 18.43 20.55
N GLY A 511 2.10 17.94 20.38
CA GLY A 511 2.39 16.78 19.53
C GLY A 511 2.87 17.09 18.11
N ILE A 512 3.25 18.33 17.80
CA ILE A 512 3.87 18.68 16.52
C ILE A 512 5.40 18.61 16.68
N TYR A 513 5.97 17.44 16.36
CA TYR A 513 7.39 17.13 16.62
C TYR A 513 8.34 17.53 15.49
N GLN A 514 7.84 18.03 14.37
CA GLN A 514 8.66 18.51 13.27
C GLN A 514 9.37 19.81 13.63
N LYS A 515 10.47 20.10 12.93
CA LYS A 515 11.25 21.33 13.17
C LYS A 515 10.39 22.57 12.96
N ILE A 516 10.14 23.27 14.05
CA ILE A 516 9.38 24.52 14.04
C ILE A 516 10.31 25.69 13.64
N SER A 517 9.83 26.56 12.74
CA SER A 517 10.55 27.75 12.30
C SER A 517 10.71 28.75 13.44
N THR A 518 11.89 29.36 13.54
CA THR A 518 12.20 30.41 14.54
C THR A 518 12.11 31.80 13.96
N ASN A 519 11.47 31.99 12.80
CA ASN A 519 11.23 33.31 12.22
C ASN A 519 9.73 33.71 12.34
N PRO A 520 9.40 35.01 12.23
CA PRO A 520 8.02 35.51 12.38
C PRO A 520 6.98 34.86 11.42
N ALA A 521 7.43 34.28 10.31
CA ALA A 521 6.55 33.60 9.37
C ALA A 521 5.93 32.29 9.97
N ILE A 522 6.42 31.81 11.12
CA ILE A 522 5.78 30.71 11.88
C ILE A 522 4.29 31.00 12.12
N ALA A 523 3.93 32.26 12.37
CA ALA A 523 2.55 32.69 12.58
C ALA A 523 1.63 32.38 11.38
N LEU A 524 2.21 32.22 10.20
CA LEU A 524 1.51 31.91 8.96
C LEU A 524 1.60 30.43 8.59
N GLY A 525 2.18 29.59 9.46
CA GLY A 525 2.25 28.14 9.29
C GLY A 525 3.19 27.68 8.18
N VAL A 526 4.40 28.25 8.14
CA VAL A 526 5.46 27.84 7.19
C VAL A 526 6.18 26.54 7.62
N SER A 527 6.06 26.14 8.87
CA SER A 527 6.61 24.86 9.36
C SER A 527 5.75 23.70 8.91
N GLU A 528 6.37 22.71 8.30
CA GLU A 528 5.65 21.54 7.79
C GLU A 528 5.20 20.63 8.95
N THR A 529 4.06 19.96 8.77
CA THR A 529 3.52 18.98 9.71
C THR A 529 2.69 17.94 8.96
N THR A 530 2.35 16.82 9.62
CA THR A 530 1.41 15.85 9.06
C THR A 530 -0.04 16.25 9.36
N LEU A 531 -0.97 15.72 8.56
CA LEU A 531 -2.40 15.93 8.82
C LEU A 531 -2.81 15.33 10.18
N LEU A 532 -2.27 14.17 10.52
CA LEU A 532 -2.55 13.50 11.79
C LEU A 532 -2.10 14.34 13.00
N ASP A 533 -0.85 14.83 12.99
CA ASP A 533 -0.28 15.58 14.10
C ASP A 533 -1.05 16.90 14.33
N LEU A 534 -1.37 17.61 13.24
CA LEU A 534 -2.12 18.86 13.36
C LEU A 534 -3.57 18.64 13.80
N THR A 535 -4.23 17.55 13.32
CA THR A 535 -5.58 17.18 13.76
C THR A 535 -5.57 16.80 15.25
N SER A 536 -4.55 16.08 15.69
CA SER A 536 -4.36 15.72 17.12
C SER A 536 -4.10 16.94 18.00
N ALA A 537 -3.32 17.91 17.53
CA ALA A 537 -3.11 19.17 18.26
C ALA A 537 -4.43 19.92 18.52
N TYR A 538 -5.35 19.91 17.54
CA TYR A 538 -6.69 20.50 17.75
C TYR A 538 -7.54 19.74 18.76
N ALA A 539 -7.31 18.43 18.95
CA ALA A 539 -8.00 17.67 19.98
C ALA A 539 -7.68 18.16 21.40
N THR A 540 -6.49 18.70 21.63
CA THR A 540 -6.11 19.34 22.92
C THR A 540 -7.06 20.46 23.28
N PHE A 541 -7.53 21.27 22.31
CA PHE A 541 -8.51 22.33 22.57
C PHE A 541 -9.87 21.76 23.04
N LEU A 542 -10.33 20.70 22.37
CA LEU A 542 -11.61 20.08 22.71
C LEU A 542 -11.52 19.26 24.01
N ASN A 543 -10.35 18.74 24.33
CA ASN A 543 -10.08 17.92 25.53
C ASN A 543 -9.61 18.79 26.72
N ASP A 544 -10.20 19.95 26.90
CA ASP A 544 -9.97 20.84 28.05
C ASP A 544 -8.50 21.22 28.30
N GLY A 545 -7.69 21.27 27.25
CA GLY A 545 -6.26 21.58 27.30
C GLY A 545 -5.34 20.43 27.72
N MET A 546 -5.88 19.23 27.90
CA MET A 546 -5.09 18.02 28.13
C MET A 546 -4.50 17.51 26.82
N LYS A 547 -3.25 17.07 26.86
CA LYS A 547 -2.56 16.49 25.69
C LYS A 547 -3.34 15.32 25.13
N VAL A 548 -3.46 15.27 23.82
CA VAL A 548 -4.08 14.15 23.12
C VAL A 548 -3.07 13.55 22.17
N LEU A 549 -2.81 12.26 22.32
CA LEU A 549 -1.99 11.48 21.40
C LEU A 549 -2.91 10.62 20.53
N PRO A 550 -2.73 10.62 19.20
CA PRO A 550 -3.54 9.82 18.31
C PRO A 550 -3.16 8.34 18.45
N TYR A 551 -4.16 7.47 18.58
CA TYR A 551 -3.93 6.03 18.64
C TYR A 551 -4.95 5.25 17.81
N GLY A 552 -4.49 4.12 17.26
CA GLY A 552 -5.31 3.18 16.50
C GLY A 552 -5.32 1.79 17.11
N LEU A 553 -4.31 1.46 17.93
CA LEU A 553 -4.18 0.19 18.62
C LEU A 553 -4.77 0.29 20.01
N GLU A 554 -5.76 -0.54 20.34
CA GLU A 554 -6.33 -0.65 21.70
C GLU A 554 -5.70 -1.81 22.49
N LYS A 555 -5.65 -2.98 21.87
CA LYS A 555 -5.11 -4.20 22.48
C LYS A 555 -4.48 -5.08 21.41
N LEU A 556 -3.34 -5.66 21.75
CA LEU A 556 -2.67 -6.69 20.97
C LEU A 556 -2.66 -7.98 21.79
N SER A 557 -3.00 -9.11 21.17
CA SER A 557 -3.03 -10.43 21.81
C SER A 557 -2.29 -11.45 20.93
N LEU A 558 -1.51 -12.33 21.56
CA LEU A 558 -0.90 -13.50 20.95
C LEU A 558 -1.78 -14.73 21.16
N GLU A 559 -1.69 -15.70 20.29
CA GLU A 559 -2.43 -16.98 20.39
C GLU A 559 -2.07 -17.73 21.68
N THR A 560 -0.82 -17.69 22.13
CA THR A 560 -0.33 -18.34 23.37
C THR A 560 -0.70 -17.61 24.66
N GLY A 561 -1.43 -16.48 24.59
CA GLY A 561 -1.98 -15.78 25.77
C GLY A 561 -1.24 -14.51 26.20
N GLY A 562 -0.13 -14.14 25.52
CA GLY A 562 0.52 -12.84 25.72
C GLY A 562 -0.37 -11.70 25.25
N SER A 563 -0.50 -10.61 26.01
CA SER A 563 -1.25 -9.43 25.58
C SER A 563 -0.59 -8.12 25.98
N PHE A 564 -0.71 -7.12 25.09
CA PHE A 564 -0.32 -5.74 25.33
C PHE A 564 -1.54 -4.84 25.17
N SER A 565 -1.76 -3.91 26.09
CA SER A 565 -2.87 -2.94 26.02
C SER A 565 -2.32 -1.52 26.04
N ASN A 566 -2.81 -0.71 25.13
CA ASN A 566 -2.42 0.70 25.04
C ASN A 566 -3.03 1.59 26.14
N ARG A 567 -3.96 1.04 26.95
CA ARG A 567 -4.57 1.78 28.08
C ARG A 567 -3.55 2.26 29.12
N SER A 568 -2.40 1.60 29.23
CA SER A 568 -1.33 2.02 30.14
C SER A 568 -0.62 3.32 29.71
N LEU A 569 -0.72 3.72 28.45
CA LEU A 569 -0.12 4.96 27.93
C LEU A 569 -1.05 6.18 28.05
N SER A 570 -2.34 5.98 28.31
CA SER A 570 -3.34 7.07 28.39
C SER A 570 -3.54 7.65 29.80
N SER A 571 -2.89 7.12 30.84
CA SER A 571 -3.08 7.56 32.22
C SER A 571 -2.25 8.78 32.62
N ASP A 572 -1.23 9.15 31.85
CA ASP A 572 -0.35 10.31 32.08
C ASP A 572 -0.50 11.34 30.95
N THR A 573 -1.69 11.96 30.84
CA THR A 573 -1.86 13.09 29.94
C THR A 573 -1.57 14.40 30.66
N ASP A 574 -0.46 15.03 30.29
CA ASP A 574 -0.07 16.34 30.79
C ASP A 574 -1.09 17.41 30.36
N ARG A 575 -1.40 18.34 31.27
CA ARG A 575 -2.12 19.55 30.91
C ARG A 575 -1.19 20.53 30.20
N ILE A 576 -1.45 20.74 28.92
CA ILE A 576 -0.64 21.65 28.07
C ILE A 576 -1.20 23.08 28.12
N LEU A 577 -2.53 23.20 28.12
CA LEU A 577 -3.21 24.49 28.18
C LEU A 577 -4.13 24.55 29.41
N ARG A 578 -4.28 25.72 29.95
CA ARG A 578 -5.34 25.94 30.95
C ARG A 578 -6.70 25.69 30.31
N SER A 579 -7.63 25.14 31.09
CA SER A 579 -9.01 24.89 30.66
C SER A 579 -9.67 26.15 30.07
N GLU A 580 -9.40 27.31 30.69
CA GLU A 580 -9.87 28.60 30.19
C GLU A 580 -9.33 28.93 28.79
N THR A 581 -8.04 28.70 28.53
CA THR A 581 -7.41 28.91 27.24
C THR A 581 -8.03 28.01 26.19
N ALA A 582 -8.15 26.70 26.47
CA ALA A 582 -8.74 25.72 25.56
C ALA A 582 -10.18 26.13 25.17
N ASN A 583 -11.01 26.45 26.15
CA ASN A 583 -12.40 26.88 25.95
C ASN A 583 -12.52 28.21 25.18
N ASN A 584 -11.58 29.14 25.40
CA ASN A 584 -11.52 30.41 24.65
C ASN A 584 -11.11 30.16 23.18
N ILE A 585 -10.17 29.24 22.92
CA ILE A 585 -9.83 28.86 21.53
C ILE A 585 -11.01 28.19 20.84
N VAL A 586 -11.72 27.27 21.51
CA VAL A 586 -12.95 26.67 20.99
C VAL A 586 -13.96 27.75 20.60
N TYR A 587 -14.21 28.74 21.46
CA TYR A 587 -15.08 29.88 21.15
C TYR A 587 -14.62 30.65 19.90
N MET A 588 -13.32 31.01 19.82
CA MET A 588 -12.78 31.75 18.68
C MET A 588 -12.86 30.95 17.36
N LEU A 589 -12.64 29.63 17.42
CA LEU A 589 -12.76 28.73 16.28
C LEU A 589 -14.22 28.51 15.86
N GLU A 590 -15.18 28.52 16.80
CA GLU A 590 -16.62 28.54 16.49
C GLU A 590 -16.98 29.81 15.68
N LYS A 591 -16.44 30.97 16.06
CA LYS A 591 -16.61 32.22 15.29
C LYS A 591 -16.00 32.14 13.88
N ALA A 592 -14.90 31.38 13.72
CA ALA A 592 -14.32 31.18 12.40
C ALA A 592 -15.23 30.35 11.46
N VAL A 593 -16.04 29.45 12.02
CA VAL A 593 -17.04 28.69 11.23
C VAL A 593 -18.36 29.47 11.14
N SER A 594 -18.84 30.07 12.21
CA SER A 594 -20.16 30.77 12.22
C SER A 594 -20.14 32.03 11.33
N ASN A 595 -19.09 32.85 11.39
CA ASN A 595 -19.02 34.16 10.75
C ASN A 595 -17.76 34.37 9.88
N GLY A 596 -16.75 33.50 10.01
CA GLY A 596 -15.43 33.66 9.39
C GLY A 596 -15.24 32.87 8.11
N THR A 597 -13.98 32.44 7.90
CA THR A 597 -13.52 31.78 6.66
C THR A 597 -14.00 30.33 6.52
N GLY A 598 -14.51 29.70 7.60
CA GLY A 598 -14.92 28.30 7.64
C GLY A 598 -16.41 28.04 7.38
N LYS A 599 -17.17 28.98 6.85
CA LYS A 599 -18.64 28.90 6.71
C LYS A 599 -19.15 27.65 5.98
N LYS A 600 -18.40 27.12 5.02
CA LYS A 600 -18.78 25.90 4.28
C LYS A 600 -18.72 24.61 5.11
N ALA A 601 -18.09 24.66 6.29
CA ALA A 601 -18.09 23.53 7.21
C ALA A 601 -19.39 23.38 8.01
N LYS A 602 -20.32 24.35 7.94
CA LYS A 602 -21.58 24.27 8.66
C LYS A 602 -22.46 23.13 8.16
N PHE A 603 -23.09 22.43 9.09
CA PHE A 603 -24.20 21.53 8.84
C PHE A 603 -25.27 21.68 9.95
N PRO A 604 -26.54 21.25 9.71
CA PRO A 604 -27.64 21.54 10.61
C PRO A 604 -27.45 21.04 12.04
N ASN A 605 -28.00 21.79 13.00
CA ASN A 605 -28.16 21.43 14.41
C ASN A 605 -26.89 21.25 15.24
N TRP A 606 -25.70 21.44 14.70
CA TRP A 606 -24.45 21.26 15.43
C TRP A 606 -23.68 22.56 15.63
N GLU A 607 -23.09 22.70 16.81
CA GLU A 607 -22.03 23.69 17.05
C GLU A 607 -20.72 23.17 16.47
N ILE A 608 -20.05 23.97 15.65
CA ILE A 608 -18.85 23.58 14.94
C ILE A 608 -17.77 24.62 15.16
N ALA A 609 -16.60 24.15 15.53
CA ALA A 609 -15.39 24.95 15.60
C ALA A 609 -14.37 24.43 14.59
N GLY A 610 -13.59 25.32 13.96
CA GLY A 610 -12.60 24.89 12.99
C GLY A 610 -11.84 26.03 12.36
N LYS A 611 -10.81 25.68 11.61
CA LYS A 611 -9.93 26.64 10.95
C LYS A 611 -9.56 26.19 9.53
N THR A 612 -9.61 27.11 8.62
CA THR A 612 -9.11 26.97 7.25
C THR A 612 -7.60 27.21 7.21
N GLY A 613 -6.90 26.44 6.41
CA GLY A 613 -5.51 26.66 6.04
C GLY A 613 -5.37 26.74 4.52
N THR A 614 -4.63 27.73 4.04
CA THR A 614 -4.23 27.84 2.63
C THR A 614 -2.82 28.39 2.63
N THR A 615 -1.92 27.68 1.96
CA THR A 615 -0.54 28.14 1.81
C THR A 615 -0.43 29.18 0.70
N GLN A 616 0.71 29.85 0.63
CA GLN A 616 1.01 30.76 -0.46
C GLN A 616 0.90 30.00 -1.80
N ASP A 617 0.36 30.66 -2.82
CA ASP A 617 0.06 30.09 -4.14
C ASP A 617 -0.95 28.91 -4.10
N ALA A 618 -1.68 28.73 -2.98
CA ALA A 618 -2.65 27.64 -2.78
C ALA A 618 -2.07 26.24 -3.09
N ARG A 619 -0.82 25.96 -2.69
CA ARG A 619 -0.19 24.62 -2.88
C ARG A 619 -0.80 23.57 -1.98
N ASP A 620 -1.20 23.97 -0.76
CA ASP A 620 -1.90 23.13 0.21
C ASP A 620 -3.15 23.83 0.69
N ALA A 621 -4.25 23.11 0.75
CA ALA A 621 -5.53 23.56 1.26
C ALA A 621 -6.00 22.64 2.39
N TRP A 622 -6.27 23.22 3.58
CA TRP A 622 -6.60 22.49 4.79
C TRP A 622 -7.92 22.97 5.39
N PHE A 623 -8.64 22.04 5.97
CA PHE A 623 -9.67 22.37 6.95
C PHE A 623 -9.55 21.40 8.12
N ILE A 624 -9.39 21.94 9.34
CA ILE A 624 -9.43 21.16 10.57
C ILE A 624 -10.52 21.74 11.44
N GLY A 625 -11.44 20.87 11.88
CA GLY A 625 -12.56 21.28 12.68
C GLY A 625 -13.12 20.14 13.51
N PHE A 626 -14.02 20.48 14.42
CA PHE A 626 -14.60 19.54 15.36
C PHE A 626 -16.00 19.94 15.79
N THR A 627 -16.74 18.94 16.23
CA THR A 627 -17.94 19.03 17.07
C THR A 627 -17.56 18.56 18.49
N SER A 628 -18.53 18.38 19.37
CA SER A 628 -18.30 17.71 20.66
C SER A 628 -17.89 16.23 20.53
N GLU A 629 -18.22 15.57 19.41
CA GLU A 629 -18.10 14.11 19.24
C GLU A 629 -16.87 13.69 18.44
N TYR A 630 -16.51 14.45 17.42
CA TYR A 630 -15.41 14.10 16.50
C TYR A 630 -14.61 15.32 16.09
N ILE A 631 -13.32 15.06 15.86
CA ILE A 631 -12.39 15.98 15.25
C ILE A 631 -12.00 15.41 13.89
N ALA A 632 -12.03 16.22 12.85
CA ALA A 632 -11.58 15.79 11.55
C ALA A 632 -10.67 16.82 10.89
N GLY A 633 -9.63 16.32 10.23
CA GLY A 633 -8.75 17.09 9.35
C GLY A 633 -8.91 16.65 7.92
N VAL A 634 -8.97 17.59 7.00
CA VAL A 634 -9.00 17.39 5.55
C VAL A 634 -7.89 18.21 4.92
N TRP A 635 -7.05 17.56 4.11
CA TRP A 635 -6.02 18.20 3.30
C TRP A 635 -6.23 17.90 1.82
N MET A 636 -5.94 18.88 0.96
CA MET A 636 -5.85 18.73 -0.49
C MET A 636 -4.57 19.38 -1.00
N GLY A 637 -3.93 18.75 -2.00
CA GLY A 637 -2.69 19.24 -2.63
C GLY A 637 -2.19 18.30 -3.73
N TYR A 638 -1.11 18.71 -4.39
CA TYR A 638 -0.39 17.87 -5.33
C TYR A 638 0.86 17.28 -4.69
N ASP A 639 1.23 16.04 -5.05
CA ASP A 639 2.44 15.40 -4.54
C ASP A 639 3.73 16.14 -4.96
N ASN A 640 3.71 16.76 -6.13
CA ASN A 640 4.80 17.55 -6.67
C ASN A 640 4.77 19.03 -6.28
N ASN A 641 3.93 19.39 -5.31
CA ASN A 641 3.79 20.75 -4.77
C ASN A 641 3.35 21.81 -5.79
N GLU A 642 2.65 21.42 -6.87
CA GLU A 642 2.01 22.35 -7.79
C GLU A 642 0.85 23.11 -7.12
N PRO A 643 0.56 24.38 -7.54
CA PRO A 643 -0.58 25.13 -7.03
C PRO A 643 -1.93 24.48 -7.35
N LEU A 644 -2.84 24.50 -6.38
CA LEU A 644 -4.25 24.14 -6.57
C LEU A 644 -4.99 25.36 -7.16
N ILE A 645 -5.47 25.25 -8.39
CA ILE A 645 -6.20 26.34 -9.05
C ILE A 645 -7.61 26.43 -8.47
N GLY A 646 -7.95 27.59 -7.87
CA GLY A 646 -9.28 27.88 -7.34
C GLY A 646 -9.71 27.11 -6.09
N VAL A 647 -8.79 26.38 -5.44
CA VAL A 647 -9.06 25.63 -4.21
C VAL A 647 -8.39 26.31 -3.01
N THR A 648 -9.19 26.62 -2.01
CA THR A 648 -8.75 27.14 -0.71
C THR A 648 -9.26 26.26 0.42
N GLY A 649 -8.70 26.39 1.62
CA GLY A 649 -9.15 25.63 2.78
C GLY A 649 -10.62 25.83 3.15
N GLY A 650 -11.17 27.04 2.89
CA GLY A 650 -12.60 27.35 3.04
C GLY A 650 -13.47 26.88 1.87
N GLY A 651 -12.88 26.28 0.84
CA GLY A 651 -13.52 25.70 -0.33
C GLY A 651 -13.83 24.21 -0.18
N LEU A 652 -13.22 23.41 -1.06
CA LEU A 652 -13.45 21.95 -1.09
C LEU A 652 -13.08 21.23 0.22
N PRO A 653 -11.96 21.53 0.91
CA PRO A 653 -11.66 20.86 2.18
C PRO A 653 -12.74 21.04 3.24
N ALA A 654 -13.26 22.27 3.41
CA ALA A 654 -14.35 22.55 4.36
C ALA A 654 -15.65 21.88 3.96
N GLU A 655 -15.95 21.79 2.67
CA GLU A 655 -17.13 21.11 2.12
C GLU A 655 -17.05 19.59 2.31
N ILE A 656 -15.90 18.97 2.00
CA ILE A 656 -15.64 17.54 2.25
C ILE A 656 -15.84 17.24 3.74
N TRP A 657 -15.26 18.06 4.60
CA TRP A 657 -15.39 17.95 6.05
C TRP A 657 -16.87 18.00 6.47
N SER A 658 -17.61 18.99 6.00
CA SER A 658 -19.03 19.17 6.34
C SER A 658 -19.90 17.97 5.93
N LEU A 659 -19.71 17.47 4.71
CA LEU A 659 -20.46 16.33 4.19
C LEU A 659 -20.18 15.05 4.96
N ILE A 660 -18.92 14.81 5.30
CA ILE A 660 -18.54 13.65 6.12
C ILE A 660 -19.16 13.77 7.51
N MET A 661 -18.95 14.92 8.19
CA MET A 661 -19.42 15.12 9.55
C MET A 661 -20.94 15.06 9.62
N ASN A 662 -21.66 15.65 8.69
CA ASN A 662 -23.11 15.54 8.62
C ASN A 662 -23.58 14.07 8.51
N LYS A 663 -22.89 13.27 7.67
CA LYS A 663 -23.22 11.85 7.47
C LYS A 663 -22.97 11.00 8.72
N ILE A 664 -21.85 11.23 9.42
CA ILE A 664 -21.49 10.43 10.61
C ILE A 664 -22.21 10.88 11.89
N HIS A 665 -22.84 12.05 11.87
CA HIS A 665 -23.64 12.58 13.00
C HIS A 665 -25.14 12.33 12.89
N ALA A 666 -25.61 11.69 11.80
CA ALA A 666 -27.04 11.52 11.54
C ALA A 666 -27.83 10.88 12.68
N ASP A 667 -27.20 9.91 13.38
CA ASP A 667 -27.84 9.16 14.48
C ASP A 667 -27.38 9.65 15.86
N ILE A 668 -26.67 10.77 15.95
CA ILE A 668 -26.09 11.29 17.21
C ILE A 668 -26.88 12.54 17.64
N LYS A 669 -27.23 12.61 18.93
CA LYS A 669 -27.87 13.82 19.47
C LYS A 669 -26.86 14.94 19.59
N PRO A 670 -27.16 16.13 19.04
CA PRO A 670 -26.27 17.28 19.16
C PRO A 670 -25.93 17.63 20.60
N GLN A 671 -24.65 17.80 20.88
CA GLN A 671 -24.14 18.28 22.15
C GLN A 671 -23.41 19.61 21.93
N PRO A 672 -23.46 20.55 22.89
CA PRO A 672 -22.75 21.81 22.78
C PRO A 672 -21.24 21.62 22.86
N LEU A 673 -20.48 22.50 22.23
CA LEU A 673 -19.04 22.57 22.40
C LEU A 673 -18.66 23.06 23.80
N PRO A 674 -17.54 22.57 24.41
CA PRO A 674 -17.01 23.12 25.62
C PRO A 674 -16.49 24.53 25.34
N LYS A 675 -17.17 25.55 25.82
CA LYS A 675 -16.79 26.96 25.68
C LYS A 675 -17.19 27.74 26.92
N ASN A 676 -16.39 28.73 27.25
CA ASN A 676 -16.71 29.62 28.39
C ASN A 676 -18.01 30.36 28.13
N LYS A 677 -19.01 30.17 29.01
CA LYS A 677 -20.24 30.97 29.02
C LYS A 677 -20.05 32.33 29.74
N ARG A 678 -18.82 32.63 30.23
CA ARG A 678 -18.56 33.86 30.97
C ARG A 678 -18.58 35.09 30.04
N LYS A 679 -19.13 36.18 30.57
CA LYS A 679 -19.12 37.50 29.92
C LYS A 679 -17.66 37.86 29.57
N LEU A 680 -17.41 38.15 28.30
CA LEU A 680 -16.18 38.79 27.84
C LEU A 680 -15.82 39.95 28.74
N ALA A 681 -14.54 40.20 29.02
CA ALA A 681 -14.11 41.30 29.87
C ALA A 681 -14.75 42.61 29.39
N LEU A 682 -15.28 43.38 30.35
CA LEU A 682 -15.98 44.63 30.07
C LEU A 682 -15.08 45.68 29.37
N PHE A 683 -13.77 45.56 29.58
CA PHE A 683 -12.77 46.48 29.00
C PHE A 683 -11.69 45.64 28.26
N PRO A 684 -11.63 45.72 26.91
CA PRO A 684 -10.56 45.12 26.14
C PRO A 684 -9.27 45.93 26.25
N ASN A 685 -8.14 45.26 26.36
CA ASN A 685 -6.84 45.89 26.25
C ASN A 685 -6.47 46.10 24.77
N ILE A 686 -5.73 47.21 24.49
CA ILE A 686 -5.15 47.45 23.18
C ILE A 686 -3.73 46.89 23.18
N ILE A 687 -3.47 45.95 22.25
CA ILE A 687 -2.16 45.34 22.08
C ILE A 687 -1.37 46.20 21.10
N ASP A 688 -0.43 46.98 21.64
CA ASP A 688 0.56 47.76 20.87
C ASP A 688 1.95 47.15 21.05
N SER A 689 2.94 47.62 20.32
CA SER A 689 4.34 47.15 20.38
C SER A 689 4.98 47.25 21.78
N GLU A 690 4.40 48.04 22.67
CA GLU A 690 4.84 48.20 24.07
C GLU A 690 4.02 47.42 25.11
N TYR A 691 2.91 46.79 24.70
CA TYR A 691 2.04 46.03 25.62
C TYR A 691 2.64 44.68 25.96
N GLN A 692 3.02 44.49 27.24
CA GLN A 692 3.30 43.18 27.82
C GLN A 692 2.21 42.84 28.84
N PRO A 693 1.42 41.74 28.68
CA PRO A 693 0.48 41.34 29.69
C PRO A 693 1.21 40.95 30.97
N GLN A 694 0.67 41.39 32.13
CA GLN A 694 1.21 40.96 33.42
C GLN A 694 1.03 39.45 33.58
N ILE A 695 2.13 38.72 33.51
CA ILE A 695 2.15 37.28 33.81
C ILE A 695 1.95 37.14 35.32
N SER A 696 0.86 36.51 35.73
CA SER A 696 0.69 36.10 37.13
C SER A 696 1.78 35.09 37.50
N GLN A 697 2.78 35.51 38.26
CA GLN A 697 3.94 34.73 38.72
C GLN A 697 3.61 33.52 39.62
N LYS A 698 2.41 32.99 39.61
CA LYS A 698 2.03 31.83 40.45
C LYS A 698 2.34 30.46 39.83
N GLY A 699 2.92 30.35 38.64
CA GLY A 699 3.25 29.07 38.02
C GLY A 699 4.75 28.77 37.84
N ALA A 700 5.63 29.77 37.91
CA ALA A 700 7.06 29.54 37.60
C ALA A 700 7.88 28.90 38.76
N GLY A 701 7.35 28.85 39.96
CA GLY A 701 8.11 28.43 41.15
C GLY A 701 8.32 26.94 41.34
N PHE A 702 7.59 26.06 40.64
CA PHE A 702 7.70 24.61 40.83
C PHE A 702 8.72 23.96 39.90
N ILE A 703 8.79 24.39 38.66
CA ILE A 703 9.73 23.84 37.66
C ILE A 703 11.16 24.30 37.93
N ASP A 704 11.36 25.55 38.30
CA ASP A 704 12.70 26.07 38.68
C ASP A 704 13.24 25.41 39.95
N LYS A 705 12.37 25.09 40.93
CA LYS A 705 12.77 24.34 42.11
C LYS A 705 13.11 22.87 41.78
N LEU A 706 12.40 22.25 40.82
CA LEU A 706 12.64 20.87 40.40
C LEU A 706 13.95 20.73 39.61
N LEU A 707 14.25 21.69 38.75
CA LEU A 707 15.49 21.72 37.97
C LEU A 707 16.74 21.97 38.85
N LEU A 708 16.63 22.85 39.89
CA LEU A 708 17.69 23.06 40.87
C LEU A 708 17.92 21.85 41.79
N THR A 709 16.87 21.01 42.00
CA THR A 709 17.00 19.79 42.80
C THR A 709 17.59 18.61 42.01
N ILE A 710 17.45 18.59 40.71
CA ILE A 710 17.90 17.49 39.84
C ILE A 710 19.29 17.72 39.23
N PHE A 711 19.67 18.98 39.00
CA PHE A 711 20.94 19.38 38.39
C PHE A 711 21.73 20.32 39.32
N GLY A 712 21.91 19.89 40.58
CA GLY A 712 22.66 20.68 41.58
C GLY A 712 23.95 21.29 41.01
N GLU A 713 24.23 22.50 41.50
CA GLU A 713 25.36 23.33 41.16
C GLU A 713 26.66 22.57 40.89
N GLU A 714 27.22 22.78 39.68
CA GLU A 714 28.64 22.91 39.43
C GLU A 714 28.88 24.08 38.47
#